data_83f73e8b6314b9df8f00ac1906cd33da
#
_entry.id   83f73e8b6314b9df8f00ac1906cd33da
#
_cell.length_a   1.000
_cell.length_b   1.000
_cell.length_c   1.000
_cell.angle_alpha   90.00
_cell.angle_beta   90.00
_cell.angle_gamma   90.00
#
_symmetry.space_group_name_H-M   'P 1'
#
loop_
_entity.id
_entity.type
_entity.pdbx_description
1 polymer ?
#
loop_
_entity_poly.entity_id
_entity_poly.type
_entity_poly.pdbx_seq_one_letter_code
_entity_poly.pdbx_strand_id
1 'polypeptide(L)'
;LKNDTAQLIQSALSHHRAGREDQAEQLYRQVLEERPSDPYVLHSLGVIALGKGQVEQAAQLVRAAIGANPEVPQFHNTLGVILDHLGQPDEAIAALRQAISLKPDYAEACVNVAITLQTAGRFDEAIKVCLEALDMQPTYARAYHTMGFCLHALGRLGEAVGSYQKALALDPSLVEVYNQLGVVLSQQDRFDQAAAYLRQAVQRAPHYAEAHNNLGIALRALGHVDQAIECYKTAIALQPQFPEAHYNLAGAQASQGLRDQAIESCHRAIELRPDYAQAYNQLGIVLAARGDRTGAMECYLKAIGADGQRAEFYNNLAIVYKEQAQYPLAVQNYLKAVVLEPAFPEAHYNLANALKELGDCDRAIACYDQAIALRGNYADAHWNRALALLLKGDLKQGWREYQWRYKVNLDTVLYPHLFNRPRWQGEQISGRRLLVYCEQGLGDAIQFIRFVPQIRPLSGAEVILETWPPLIRLFQGISGVDRLVEASTQRHPEDDFDLCVSIMDLPYVLGASLDTIPRTVPYLTPDPAQVQAWRQRLAGTGLKVGIVWAGRPTHGNDLNRSCRWEQFAVLAKIQGVRLYGLQKGPVADQVPSPPPEAPFTNLGEGFADLMDAASCMAAMDLVISVDTAMAHLAGALGRPVWTLLPFAPDWRWMLHRDDSPWYPTMRLFRQPKPRDWGSVFASIAQQLAVLTSQSEK
;
A
#
# COMPACT_ATOMS: atom_id res chain seq x y z
N LEU A 1 -42.79 -37.48 -61.32
CA LEU A 1 -41.67 -37.74 -60.41
C LEU A 1 -40.60 -36.63 -60.41
N LYS A 2 -40.06 -36.18 -61.59
CA LYS A 2 -39.04 -35.12 -61.59
C LYS A 2 -39.54 -33.73 -61.13
N ASN A 3 -40.82 -33.43 -61.33
CA ASN A 3 -41.42 -32.20 -60.85
C ASN A 3 -41.71 -32.21 -59.33
N ASP A 4 -42.03 -33.36 -58.74
CA ASP A 4 -42.29 -33.51 -57.32
C ASP A 4 -41.03 -33.31 -56.48
N THR A 5 -39.90 -33.90 -56.82
CA THR A 5 -38.65 -33.77 -56.06
C THR A 5 -38.11 -32.34 -56.09
N ALA A 6 -38.25 -31.61 -57.21
CA ALA A 6 -37.86 -30.18 -57.30
C ALA A 6 -38.73 -29.28 -56.40
N GLN A 7 -40.04 -29.59 -56.30
CA GLN A 7 -40.95 -28.89 -55.41
C GLN A 7 -40.64 -29.19 -53.93
N LEU A 8 -40.30 -30.42 -53.60
CA LEU A 8 -39.87 -30.83 -52.25
C LEU A 8 -38.60 -30.08 -51.82
N ILE A 9 -37.59 -30.03 -52.68
CA ILE A 9 -36.36 -29.27 -52.40
C ILE A 9 -36.65 -27.79 -52.16
N GLN A 10 -37.50 -27.15 -53.01
CA GLN A 10 -37.84 -25.77 -52.89
C GLN A 10 -38.64 -25.46 -51.60
N SER A 11 -39.57 -26.34 -51.23
CA SER A 11 -40.27 -26.31 -49.96
C SER A 11 -39.34 -26.46 -48.75
N ALA A 12 -38.41 -27.42 -48.77
CA ALA A 12 -37.41 -27.63 -47.74
C ALA A 12 -36.51 -26.41 -47.57
N LEU A 13 -36.05 -25.79 -48.67
CA LEU A 13 -35.27 -24.57 -48.62
C LEU A 13 -36.06 -23.39 -48.02
N SER A 14 -37.35 -23.29 -48.32
CA SER A 14 -38.24 -22.25 -47.77
C SER A 14 -38.38 -22.42 -46.26
N HIS A 15 -38.61 -23.67 -45.80
CA HIS A 15 -38.67 -23.98 -44.34
C HIS A 15 -37.34 -23.70 -43.67
N HIS A 16 -36.21 -24.12 -44.26
CA HIS A 16 -34.86 -23.87 -43.71
C HIS A 16 -34.57 -22.39 -43.54
N ARG A 17 -34.85 -21.56 -44.60
CA ARG A 17 -34.70 -20.11 -44.53
C ARG A 17 -35.62 -19.44 -43.51
N ALA A 18 -36.77 -20.05 -43.21
CA ALA A 18 -37.71 -19.58 -42.21
C ALA A 18 -37.37 -20.06 -40.76
N GLY A 19 -36.24 -20.75 -40.56
CA GLY A 19 -35.82 -21.30 -39.26
C GLY A 19 -36.64 -22.51 -38.78
N ARG A 20 -37.45 -23.13 -39.69
CA ARG A 20 -38.27 -24.30 -39.39
C ARG A 20 -37.50 -25.59 -39.71
N GLU A 21 -36.42 -25.84 -38.96
CA GLU A 21 -35.41 -26.86 -39.23
C GLU A 21 -36.00 -28.26 -39.28
N ASP A 22 -36.90 -28.64 -38.35
CA ASP A 22 -37.52 -29.97 -38.34
C ASP A 22 -38.35 -30.27 -39.58
N GLN A 23 -39.09 -29.28 -40.07
CA GLN A 23 -39.88 -29.41 -41.30
C GLN A 23 -38.97 -29.50 -42.51
N ALA A 24 -37.91 -28.72 -42.56
CA ALA A 24 -36.92 -28.79 -43.62
C ALA A 24 -36.22 -30.13 -43.63
N GLU A 25 -35.79 -30.64 -42.49
CA GLU A 25 -35.13 -31.95 -42.34
C GLU A 25 -36.01 -33.09 -42.87
N GLN A 26 -37.29 -33.08 -42.48
CA GLN A 26 -38.24 -34.12 -42.94
C GLN A 26 -38.36 -34.11 -44.46
N LEU A 27 -38.49 -32.98 -45.10
CA LEU A 27 -38.59 -32.83 -46.55
C LEU A 27 -37.26 -33.23 -47.24
N TYR A 28 -36.11 -32.83 -46.70
CA TYR A 28 -34.83 -33.24 -47.25
C TYR A 28 -34.62 -34.77 -47.17
N ARG A 29 -35.07 -35.44 -46.12
CA ARG A 29 -34.98 -36.90 -45.98
C ARG A 29 -35.86 -37.60 -47.02
N GLN A 30 -37.07 -37.06 -47.32
CA GLN A 30 -37.91 -37.60 -48.43
C GLN A 30 -37.22 -37.47 -49.77
N VAL A 31 -36.51 -36.35 -50.02
CA VAL A 31 -35.72 -36.21 -51.27
C VAL A 31 -34.61 -37.27 -51.33
N LEU A 32 -33.93 -37.65 -50.23
CA LEU A 32 -32.90 -38.67 -50.21
C LEU A 32 -33.44 -40.08 -50.42
N GLU A 33 -34.71 -40.37 -50.13
CA GLU A 33 -35.34 -41.65 -50.47
C GLU A 33 -35.35 -41.86 -51.99
N GLU A 34 -35.54 -40.78 -52.79
CA GLU A 34 -35.55 -40.83 -54.23
C GLU A 34 -34.17 -40.59 -54.84
N ARG A 35 -33.35 -39.76 -54.18
CA ARG A 35 -31.98 -39.38 -54.60
C ARG A 35 -30.97 -39.50 -53.45
N PRO A 36 -30.51 -40.69 -53.11
CA PRO A 36 -29.70 -40.95 -51.92
C PRO A 36 -28.37 -40.19 -51.88
N SER A 37 -27.86 -39.75 -53.02
CA SER A 37 -26.58 -39.05 -53.14
C SER A 37 -26.71 -37.62 -53.62
N ASP A 38 -27.86 -36.96 -53.45
CA ASP A 38 -27.98 -35.56 -53.83
C ASP A 38 -27.08 -34.67 -52.94
N PRO A 39 -26.02 -34.06 -53.51
CA PRO A 39 -24.97 -33.43 -52.71
C PRO A 39 -25.47 -32.18 -51.98
N TYR A 40 -26.42 -31.45 -52.56
CA TYR A 40 -26.93 -30.23 -51.92
C TYR A 40 -27.88 -30.51 -50.78
N VAL A 41 -28.64 -31.61 -50.89
CA VAL A 41 -29.55 -32.06 -49.84
C VAL A 41 -28.73 -32.67 -48.67
N LEU A 42 -27.72 -33.47 -48.95
CA LEU A 42 -26.79 -33.99 -47.92
C LEU A 42 -26.09 -32.86 -47.21
N HIS A 43 -25.60 -31.85 -47.89
CA HIS A 43 -24.97 -30.67 -47.26
C HIS A 43 -25.98 -29.88 -46.39
N SER A 44 -27.21 -29.67 -46.88
CA SER A 44 -28.24 -28.95 -46.11
C SER A 44 -28.63 -29.68 -44.83
N LEU A 45 -28.73 -31.00 -44.89
CA LEU A 45 -28.95 -31.82 -43.69
C LEU A 45 -27.73 -31.78 -42.74
N GLY A 46 -26.52 -31.72 -43.26
CA GLY A 46 -25.30 -31.52 -42.50
C GLY A 46 -25.30 -30.19 -41.72
N VAL A 47 -25.75 -29.10 -42.37
CA VAL A 47 -25.88 -27.80 -41.73
C VAL A 47 -26.96 -27.82 -40.63
N ILE A 48 -28.12 -28.45 -40.86
CA ILE A 48 -29.17 -28.63 -39.86
C ILE A 48 -28.65 -29.48 -38.67
N ALA A 49 -27.94 -30.57 -38.95
CA ALA A 49 -27.35 -31.39 -37.92
C ALA A 49 -26.33 -30.65 -37.07
N LEU A 50 -25.53 -29.80 -37.66
CA LEU A 50 -24.60 -28.89 -36.94
C LEU A 50 -25.36 -27.94 -36.05
N GLY A 51 -26.42 -27.29 -36.55
CA GLY A 51 -27.26 -26.38 -35.75
C GLY A 51 -27.92 -27.06 -34.54
N LYS A 52 -28.21 -28.38 -34.66
CA LYS A 52 -28.74 -29.23 -33.58
C LYS A 52 -27.65 -29.76 -32.64
N GLY A 53 -26.38 -29.43 -32.83
CA GLY A 53 -25.27 -29.93 -32.02
C GLY A 53 -24.86 -31.38 -32.33
N GLN A 54 -25.34 -31.98 -33.42
CA GLN A 54 -25.04 -33.36 -33.87
C GLN A 54 -23.79 -33.32 -34.76
N VAL A 55 -22.64 -32.94 -34.18
CA VAL A 55 -21.44 -32.57 -34.93
C VAL A 55 -20.87 -33.72 -35.75
N GLU A 56 -20.83 -34.95 -35.22
CA GLU A 56 -20.32 -36.14 -35.89
C GLU A 56 -21.23 -36.52 -37.08
N GLN A 57 -22.56 -36.41 -36.90
CA GLN A 57 -23.50 -36.68 -37.97
C GLN A 57 -23.38 -35.64 -39.08
N ALA A 58 -23.20 -34.38 -38.71
CA ALA A 58 -22.96 -33.28 -39.66
C ALA A 58 -21.72 -33.55 -40.53
N ALA A 59 -20.62 -34.01 -39.91
CA ALA A 59 -19.39 -34.39 -40.58
C ALA A 59 -19.61 -35.52 -41.62
N GLN A 60 -20.35 -36.54 -41.24
CA GLN A 60 -20.67 -37.67 -42.14
C GLN A 60 -21.47 -37.21 -43.36
N LEU A 61 -22.52 -36.42 -43.14
CA LEU A 61 -23.39 -35.92 -44.19
C LEU A 61 -22.64 -34.98 -45.17
N VAL A 62 -21.80 -34.09 -44.64
CA VAL A 62 -21.04 -33.16 -45.50
C VAL A 62 -19.91 -33.89 -46.22
N ARG A 63 -19.26 -34.88 -45.64
CA ARG A 63 -18.30 -35.74 -46.32
C ARG A 63 -18.96 -36.56 -47.47
N ALA A 64 -20.20 -37.02 -47.24
CA ALA A 64 -20.97 -37.67 -48.30
C ALA A 64 -21.36 -36.69 -49.45
N ALA A 65 -21.70 -35.45 -49.10
CA ALA A 65 -21.93 -34.38 -50.09
C ALA A 65 -20.69 -34.09 -50.95
N ILE A 66 -19.51 -34.02 -50.33
CA ILE A 66 -18.21 -33.85 -51.00
C ILE A 66 -17.90 -35.04 -51.90
N GLY A 67 -18.14 -36.27 -51.40
CA GLY A 67 -17.95 -37.50 -52.20
C GLY A 67 -18.83 -37.53 -53.45
N ALA A 68 -20.03 -36.94 -53.38
CA ALA A 68 -20.94 -36.85 -54.52
C ALA A 68 -20.59 -35.70 -55.48
N ASN A 69 -20.09 -34.56 -54.95
CA ASN A 69 -19.62 -33.41 -55.76
C ASN A 69 -18.49 -32.68 -55.05
N PRO A 70 -17.21 -32.98 -55.35
CA PRO A 70 -16.06 -32.37 -54.65
C PRO A 70 -15.75 -30.90 -55.07
N GLU A 71 -16.33 -30.43 -56.15
CA GLU A 71 -16.01 -29.11 -56.72
C GLU A 71 -16.82 -27.94 -56.12
N VAL A 72 -17.58 -28.17 -55.05
CA VAL A 72 -18.43 -27.18 -54.42
C VAL A 72 -17.72 -26.57 -53.19
N PRO A 73 -17.24 -25.30 -53.24
CA PRO A 73 -16.46 -24.69 -52.20
C PRO A 73 -17.19 -24.66 -50.85
N GLN A 74 -18.52 -24.45 -50.87
CA GLN A 74 -19.36 -24.34 -49.67
C GLN A 74 -19.33 -25.65 -48.83
N PHE A 75 -19.22 -26.82 -49.46
CA PHE A 75 -19.17 -28.09 -48.73
C PHE A 75 -17.88 -28.22 -47.94
N HIS A 76 -16.75 -27.85 -48.53
CA HIS A 76 -15.45 -27.86 -47.90
C HIS A 76 -15.38 -26.77 -46.78
N ASN A 77 -15.96 -25.61 -46.98
CA ASN A 77 -16.05 -24.57 -45.96
C ASN A 77 -16.87 -25.07 -44.72
N THR A 78 -18.03 -25.70 -44.97
CA THR A 78 -18.87 -26.24 -43.90
C THR A 78 -18.18 -27.40 -43.22
N LEU A 79 -17.47 -28.31 -43.95
CA LEU A 79 -16.68 -29.36 -43.34
C LEU A 79 -15.58 -28.80 -42.40
N GLY A 80 -14.90 -27.76 -42.83
CA GLY A 80 -13.87 -27.10 -42.02
C GLY A 80 -14.43 -26.55 -40.69
N VAL A 81 -15.58 -25.85 -40.75
CA VAL A 81 -16.26 -25.38 -39.52
C VAL A 81 -16.65 -26.56 -38.61
N ILE A 82 -17.18 -27.65 -39.16
CA ILE A 82 -17.54 -28.85 -38.38
C ILE A 82 -16.29 -29.50 -37.75
N LEU A 83 -15.18 -29.57 -38.45
CA LEU A 83 -13.93 -30.14 -37.94
C LEU A 83 -13.30 -29.30 -36.85
N ASP A 84 -13.45 -27.96 -36.91
CA ASP A 84 -13.07 -27.03 -35.83
C ASP A 84 -13.87 -27.35 -34.57
N HIS A 85 -15.19 -27.51 -34.68
CA HIS A 85 -16.07 -27.91 -33.56
C HIS A 85 -15.73 -29.29 -32.98
N LEU A 86 -15.14 -30.19 -33.79
CA LEU A 86 -14.66 -31.51 -33.33
C LEU A 86 -13.25 -31.43 -32.69
N GLY A 87 -12.63 -30.26 -32.61
CA GLY A 87 -11.28 -30.08 -32.07
C GLY A 87 -10.18 -30.64 -33.00
N GLN A 88 -10.41 -30.66 -34.30
CA GLN A 88 -9.49 -31.13 -35.35
C GLN A 88 -8.98 -29.93 -36.20
N PRO A 89 -8.18 -29.01 -35.65
CA PRO A 89 -7.86 -27.77 -36.31
C PRO A 89 -7.05 -27.94 -37.60
N ASP A 90 -6.13 -28.88 -37.67
CA ASP A 90 -5.31 -29.05 -38.88
C ASP A 90 -6.14 -29.63 -40.06
N GLU A 91 -7.06 -30.55 -39.79
CA GLU A 91 -8.01 -31.04 -40.79
C GLU A 91 -9.01 -29.97 -41.21
N ALA A 92 -9.47 -29.14 -40.24
CA ALA A 92 -10.34 -27.98 -40.52
C ALA A 92 -9.67 -27.00 -41.47
N ILE A 93 -8.43 -26.60 -41.17
CA ILE A 93 -7.65 -25.70 -42.04
C ILE A 93 -7.45 -26.31 -43.41
N ALA A 94 -7.19 -27.59 -43.54
CA ALA A 94 -7.03 -28.28 -44.82
C ALA A 94 -8.33 -28.22 -45.67
N ALA A 95 -9.48 -28.52 -45.05
CA ALA A 95 -10.78 -28.43 -45.69
C ALA A 95 -11.12 -26.99 -46.13
N LEU A 96 -10.88 -26.00 -45.25
CA LEU A 96 -11.10 -24.59 -45.57
C LEU A 96 -10.19 -24.08 -46.70
N ARG A 97 -8.92 -24.48 -46.72
CA ARG A 97 -7.99 -24.18 -47.82
C ARG A 97 -8.42 -24.81 -49.12
N GLN A 98 -9.02 -26.01 -49.10
CA GLN A 98 -9.62 -26.59 -50.29
C GLN A 98 -10.82 -25.74 -50.79
N ALA A 99 -11.64 -25.24 -49.89
CA ALA A 99 -12.71 -24.29 -50.26
C ALA A 99 -12.17 -23.04 -50.99
N ILE A 100 -11.05 -22.47 -50.43
CA ILE A 100 -10.38 -21.28 -51.02
C ILE A 100 -9.75 -21.64 -52.40
N SER A 101 -9.15 -22.83 -52.53
CA SER A 101 -8.56 -23.27 -53.83
C SER A 101 -9.60 -23.40 -54.92
N LEU A 102 -10.81 -23.84 -54.56
CA LEU A 102 -11.95 -23.94 -55.48
C LEU A 102 -12.60 -22.58 -55.78
N LYS A 103 -12.55 -21.67 -54.84
CA LYS A 103 -13.09 -20.30 -54.93
C LYS A 103 -12.10 -19.31 -54.31
N PRO A 104 -11.14 -18.75 -55.11
CA PRO A 104 -10.08 -17.87 -54.56
C PRO A 104 -10.55 -16.57 -53.93
N ASP A 105 -11.75 -16.07 -54.23
CA ASP A 105 -12.38 -14.88 -53.65
C ASP A 105 -13.33 -15.20 -52.47
N TYR A 106 -13.09 -16.33 -51.74
CA TYR A 106 -13.96 -16.78 -50.67
C TYR A 106 -13.51 -16.20 -49.30
N ALA A 107 -13.75 -14.90 -49.10
CA ALA A 107 -13.37 -14.20 -47.88
C ALA A 107 -13.91 -14.86 -46.59
N GLU A 108 -15.13 -15.44 -46.62
CA GLU A 108 -15.70 -16.14 -45.47
C GLU A 108 -14.86 -17.39 -45.08
N ALA A 109 -14.42 -18.16 -46.07
CA ALA A 109 -13.57 -19.32 -45.79
C ALA A 109 -12.20 -18.90 -45.21
N CYS A 110 -11.63 -17.79 -45.70
CA CYS A 110 -10.41 -17.21 -45.13
C CYS A 110 -10.60 -16.83 -43.63
N VAL A 111 -11.72 -16.16 -43.30
CA VAL A 111 -12.00 -15.80 -41.91
C VAL A 111 -12.24 -17.05 -41.03
N ASN A 112 -12.87 -18.08 -41.58
CA ASN A 112 -13.00 -19.36 -40.85
C ASN A 112 -11.64 -20.03 -40.60
N VAL A 113 -10.68 -19.98 -41.55
CA VAL A 113 -9.27 -20.38 -41.31
C VAL A 113 -8.67 -19.56 -40.18
N ALA A 114 -8.86 -18.25 -40.20
CA ALA A 114 -8.32 -17.36 -39.16
C ALA A 114 -8.92 -17.68 -37.79
N ILE A 115 -10.20 -18.00 -37.68
CA ILE A 115 -10.87 -18.41 -36.42
C ILE A 115 -10.29 -19.75 -35.95
N THR A 116 -10.14 -20.73 -36.81
CA THR A 116 -9.51 -22.03 -36.44
C THR A 116 -8.06 -21.83 -36.00
N LEU A 117 -7.29 -20.97 -36.64
CA LEU A 117 -5.94 -20.59 -36.21
C LEU A 117 -5.93 -19.87 -34.86
N GLN A 118 -6.91 -19.00 -34.61
CA GLN A 118 -7.11 -18.30 -33.34
C GLN A 118 -7.39 -19.30 -32.20
N THR A 119 -8.29 -20.26 -32.41
CA THR A 119 -8.60 -21.30 -31.39
C THR A 119 -7.40 -22.22 -31.14
N ALA A 120 -6.56 -22.45 -32.17
CA ALA A 120 -5.30 -23.18 -32.05
C ALA A 120 -4.14 -22.35 -31.44
N GLY A 121 -4.35 -21.09 -31.08
CA GLY A 121 -3.31 -20.21 -30.54
C GLY A 121 -2.30 -19.68 -31.56
N ARG A 122 -2.53 -19.87 -32.85
CA ARG A 122 -1.64 -19.47 -33.96
C ARG A 122 -1.95 -18.06 -34.42
N PHE A 123 -1.86 -17.08 -33.52
CA PHE A 123 -2.39 -15.71 -33.69
C PHE A 123 -1.74 -14.94 -34.86
N ASP A 124 -0.42 -15.02 -35.04
CA ASP A 124 0.26 -14.33 -36.16
C ASP A 124 -0.19 -14.83 -37.53
N GLU A 125 -0.43 -16.14 -37.64
CA GLU A 125 -0.96 -16.74 -38.88
C GLU A 125 -2.40 -16.32 -39.10
N ALA A 126 -3.22 -16.29 -38.04
CA ALA A 126 -4.60 -15.83 -38.13
C ALA A 126 -4.70 -14.37 -38.64
N ILE A 127 -3.81 -13.48 -38.15
CA ILE A 127 -3.74 -12.09 -38.59
C ILE A 127 -3.44 -12.01 -40.09
N LYS A 128 -2.48 -12.80 -40.62
CA LYS A 128 -2.14 -12.81 -42.05
C LYS A 128 -3.34 -13.21 -42.90
N VAL A 129 -4.04 -14.27 -42.48
CA VAL A 129 -5.23 -14.74 -43.19
C VAL A 129 -6.39 -13.74 -43.11
N CYS A 130 -6.53 -13.03 -41.97
CA CYS A 130 -7.49 -11.92 -41.88
C CYS A 130 -7.17 -10.80 -42.88
N LEU A 131 -5.89 -10.46 -43.06
CA LEU A 131 -5.48 -9.45 -44.06
C LEU A 131 -5.78 -9.93 -45.47
N GLU A 132 -5.52 -11.20 -45.81
CA GLU A 132 -5.92 -11.78 -47.14
C GLU A 132 -7.43 -11.69 -47.33
N ALA A 133 -8.25 -11.98 -46.33
CA ALA A 133 -9.70 -11.81 -46.43
C ALA A 133 -10.12 -10.37 -46.61
N LEU A 134 -9.43 -9.39 -46.00
CA LEU A 134 -9.68 -7.97 -46.13
C LEU A 134 -9.21 -7.39 -47.45
N ASP A 135 -8.18 -7.95 -48.07
CA ASP A 135 -7.78 -7.60 -49.44
C ASP A 135 -8.86 -7.98 -50.45
N MET A 136 -9.56 -9.10 -50.22
CA MET A 136 -10.70 -9.55 -51.04
C MET A 136 -11.96 -8.72 -50.75
N GLN A 137 -12.26 -8.50 -49.47
CA GLN A 137 -13.44 -7.80 -48.98
C GLN A 137 -13.10 -6.82 -47.86
N PRO A 138 -12.74 -5.56 -48.19
CA PRO A 138 -12.34 -4.54 -47.21
C PRO A 138 -13.40 -4.17 -46.17
N THR A 139 -14.65 -4.51 -46.42
CA THR A 139 -15.80 -4.22 -45.54
C THR A 139 -16.23 -5.41 -44.69
N TYR A 140 -15.38 -6.45 -44.55
CA TYR A 140 -15.76 -7.65 -43.82
C TYR A 140 -15.52 -7.50 -42.32
N ALA A 141 -16.54 -7.04 -41.60
CA ALA A 141 -16.46 -6.72 -40.17
C ALA A 141 -15.91 -7.87 -39.29
N ARG A 142 -16.28 -9.13 -39.60
CA ARG A 142 -15.85 -10.31 -38.88
C ARG A 142 -14.34 -10.55 -38.99
N ALA A 143 -13.71 -10.22 -40.12
CA ALA A 143 -12.25 -10.28 -40.27
C ALA A 143 -11.55 -9.28 -39.32
N TYR A 144 -12.03 -8.06 -39.21
CA TYR A 144 -11.49 -7.09 -38.25
C TYR A 144 -11.72 -7.52 -36.82
N HIS A 145 -12.86 -8.13 -36.47
CA HIS A 145 -13.11 -8.67 -35.14
C HIS A 145 -12.10 -9.75 -34.78
N THR A 146 -11.93 -10.78 -35.66
CA THR A 146 -10.97 -11.89 -35.43
C THR A 146 -9.55 -11.35 -35.36
N MET A 147 -9.15 -10.43 -36.20
CA MET A 147 -7.86 -9.76 -36.18
C MET A 147 -7.64 -9.01 -34.85
N GLY A 148 -8.65 -8.25 -34.36
CA GLY A 148 -8.62 -7.55 -33.10
C GLY A 148 -8.38 -8.47 -31.92
N PHE A 149 -9.06 -9.62 -31.90
CA PHE A 149 -8.85 -10.65 -30.87
C PHE A 149 -7.42 -11.19 -30.87
N CYS A 150 -6.89 -11.56 -32.04
CA CYS A 150 -5.52 -12.08 -32.15
C CYS A 150 -4.47 -11.04 -31.73
N LEU A 151 -4.66 -9.78 -32.12
CA LEU A 151 -3.80 -8.67 -31.71
C LEU A 151 -3.83 -8.42 -30.20
N HIS A 152 -5.03 -8.52 -29.58
CA HIS A 152 -5.19 -8.44 -28.14
C HIS A 152 -4.42 -9.57 -27.42
N ALA A 153 -4.59 -10.81 -27.88
CA ALA A 153 -3.90 -11.98 -27.35
C ALA A 153 -2.35 -11.86 -27.43
N LEU A 154 -1.83 -11.20 -28.45
CA LEU A 154 -0.40 -10.90 -28.63
C LEU A 154 0.06 -9.64 -27.83
N GLY A 155 -0.81 -8.98 -27.07
CA GLY A 155 -0.48 -7.77 -26.33
C GLY A 155 -0.34 -6.50 -27.20
N ARG A 156 -0.70 -6.56 -28.51
CA ARG A 156 -0.66 -5.45 -29.47
C ARG A 156 -1.90 -4.57 -29.31
N LEU A 157 -2.09 -4.02 -28.09
CA LEU A 157 -3.33 -3.38 -27.63
C LEU A 157 -3.78 -2.21 -28.54
N GLY A 158 -2.85 -1.36 -29.01
CA GLY A 158 -3.19 -0.23 -29.87
C GLY A 158 -3.79 -0.65 -31.21
N GLU A 159 -3.26 -1.70 -31.81
CA GLU A 159 -3.73 -2.25 -33.08
C GLU A 159 -5.05 -3.02 -32.93
N ALA A 160 -5.21 -3.71 -31.76
CA ALA A 160 -6.47 -4.35 -31.42
C ALA A 160 -7.63 -3.35 -31.33
N VAL A 161 -7.41 -2.20 -30.64
CA VAL A 161 -8.39 -1.09 -30.58
C VAL A 161 -8.79 -0.64 -31.97
N GLY A 162 -7.80 -0.39 -32.87
CA GLY A 162 -8.09 0.03 -34.25
C GLY A 162 -8.90 -0.99 -35.03
N SER A 163 -8.61 -2.27 -34.87
CA SER A 163 -9.32 -3.36 -35.54
C SER A 163 -10.76 -3.50 -35.02
N TYR A 164 -10.97 -3.48 -33.69
CA TYR A 164 -12.32 -3.51 -33.13
C TYR A 164 -13.17 -2.30 -33.53
N GLN A 165 -12.58 -1.11 -33.54
CA GLN A 165 -13.30 0.10 -34.01
C GLN A 165 -13.73 -0.01 -35.47
N LYS A 166 -12.89 -0.57 -36.34
CA LYS A 166 -13.27 -0.83 -37.73
C LYS A 166 -14.37 -1.87 -37.84
N ALA A 167 -14.31 -2.95 -37.03
CA ALA A 167 -15.37 -3.95 -36.98
C ALA A 167 -16.72 -3.30 -36.62
N LEU A 168 -16.75 -2.48 -35.57
CA LEU A 168 -17.97 -1.78 -35.11
C LEU A 168 -18.46 -0.70 -36.09
N ALA A 169 -17.55 -0.05 -36.84
CA ALA A 169 -17.92 0.91 -37.86
C ALA A 169 -18.63 0.23 -39.05
N LEU A 170 -18.26 -1.01 -39.37
CA LEU A 170 -18.82 -1.81 -40.43
C LEU A 170 -20.09 -2.55 -40.01
N ASP A 171 -20.10 -3.08 -38.78
CA ASP A 171 -21.24 -3.77 -38.21
C ASP A 171 -21.44 -3.41 -36.72
N PRO A 172 -22.29 -2.41 -36.44
CA PRO A 172 -22.61 -1.99 -35.08
C PRO A 172 -23.41 -3.02 -34.25
N SER A 173 -23.84 -4.13 -34.83
CA SER A 173 -24.59 -5.18 -34.16
C SER A 173 -23.70 -6.17 -33.40
N LEU A 174 -22.38 -6.14 -33.61
CA LEU A 174 -21.40 -7.02 -32.95
C LEU A 174 -21.20 -6.68 -31.47
N VAL A 175 -22.12 -7.12 -30.63
CA VAL A 175 -22.13 -6.75 -29.19
C VAL A 175 -20.86 -7.19 -28.46
N GLU A 176 -20.34 -8.37 -28.77
CA GLU A 176 -19.11 -8.90 -28.18
C GLU A 176 -17.91 -7.98 -28.40
N VAL A 177 -17.85 -7.32 -29.55
CA VAL A 177 -16.76 -6.41 -29.89
C VAL A 177 -16.76 -5.16 -29.01
N TYR A 178 -17.93 -4.66 -28.61
CA TYR A 178 -18.01 -3.56 -27.62
C TYR A 178 -17.42 -3.98 -26.28
N ASN A 179 -17.69 -5.18 -25.80
CA ASN A 179 -17.14 -5.71 -24.57
C ASN A 179 -15.61 -5.88 -24.68
N GLN A 180 -15.13 -6.54 -25.73
CA GLN A 180 -13.70 -6.77 -25.96
C GLN A 180 -12.93 -5.45 -26.08
N LEU A 181 -13.47 -4.48 -26.83
CA LEU A 181 -12.87 -3.14 -26.96
C LEU A 181 -12.81 -2.43 -25.58
N GLY A 182 -13.85 -2.55 -24.77
CA GLY A 182 -13.86 -2.04 -23.42
C GLY A 182 -12.78 -2.66 -22.52
N VAL A 183 -12.58 -3.97 -22.63
CA VAL A 183 -11.51 -4.68 -21.91
C VAL A 183 -10.13 -4.18 -22.33
N VAL A 184 -9.87 -4.08 -23.66
CA VAL A 184 -8.57 -3.62 -24.17
C VAL A 184 -8.29 -2.16 -23.77
N LEU A 185 -9.31 -1.31 -23.82
CA LEU A 185 -9.19 0.08 -23.35
C LEU A 185 -8.92 0.19 -21.85
N SER A 186 -9.53 -0.69 -21.05
CA SER A 186 -9.25 -0.77 -19.60
C SER A 186 -7.80 -1.19 -19.31
N GLN A 187 -7.25 -2.10 -20.09
CA GLN A 187 -5.83 -2.50 -20.01
C GLN A 187 -4.85 -1.38 -20.42
N GLN A 188 -5.32 -0.36 -21.15
CA GLN A 188 -4.58 0.85 -21.50
C GLN A 188 -4.84 2.01 -20.53
N ASP A 189 -5.50 1.80 -19.40
CA ASP A 189 -5.94 2.81 -18.42
C ASP A 189 -6.87 3.89 -19.02
N ARG A 190 -7.51 3.62 -20.17
CA ARG A 190 -8.46 4.52 -20.86
C ARG A 190 -9.88 4.26 -20.38
N PHE A 191 -10.09 4.36 -19.06
CA PHE A 191 -11.33 3.92 -18.41
C PHE A 191 -12.59 4.66 -18.84
N ASP A 192 -12.51 5.97 -19.15
CA ASP A 192 -13.66 6.72 -19.67
C ASP A 192 -14.17 6.13 -20.99
N GLN A 193 -13.25 5.82 -21.91
CA GLN A 193 -13.60 5.23 -23.21
C GLN A 193 -14.07 3.79 -23.04
N ALA A 194 -13.42 3.02 -22.16
CA ALA A 194 -13.85 1.66 -21.83
C ALA A 194 -15.29 1.65 -21.33
N ALA A 195 -15.62 2.49 -20.35
CA ALA A 195 -16.97 2.61 -19.80
C ALA A 195 -18.00 3.00 -20.88
N ALA A 196 -17.63 3.88 -21.81
CA ALA A 196 -18.52 4.27 -22.91
C ALA A 196 -18.87 3.09 -23.83
N TYR A 197 -17.89 2.27 -24.23
CA TYR A 197 -18.13 1.09 -25.06
C TYR A 197 -18.86 -0.03 -24.28
N LEU A 198 -18.49 -0.25 -23.01
CA LEU A 198 -19.15 -1.25 -22.17
C LEU A 198 -20.62 -0.90 -21.90
N ARG A 199 -20.98 0.38 -21.74
CA ARG A 199 -22.38 0.82 -21.68
C ARG A 199 -23.13 0.48 -22.97
N GLN A 200 -22.49 0.58 -24.13
CA GLN A 200 -23.09 0.15 -25.39
C GLN A 200 -23.31 -1.37 -25.43
N ALA A 201 -22.36 -2.16 -24.89
CA ALA A 201 -22.52 -3.61 -24.81
C ALA A 201 -23.72 -3.99 -23.95
N VAL A 202 -23.84 -3.46 -22.72
CA VAL A 202 -24.95 -3.79 -21.79
C VAL A 202 -26.30 -3.23 -22.27
N GLN A 203 -26.29 -2.11 -22.99
CA GLN A 203 -27.51 -1.56 -23.58
C GLN A 203 -28.07 -2.45 -24.69
N ARG A 204 -27.22 -3.03 -25.53
CA ARG A 204 -27.60 -3.92 -26.63
C ARG A 204 -27.89 -5.34 -26.17
N ALA A 205 -27.15 -5.83 -25.18
CA ALA A 205 -27.35 -7.14 -24.58
C ALA A 205 -27.43 -7.02 -23.05
N PRO A 206 -28.62 -6.68 -22.52
CA PRO A 206 -28.81 -6.50 -21.06
C PRO A 206 -28.51 -7.76 -20.23
N HIS A 207 -28.49 -8.94 -20.85
CA HIS A 207 -28.20 -10.22 -20.19
C HIS A 207 -26.72 -10.64 -20.29
N TYR A 208 -25.84 -9.77 -20.77
CA TYR A 208 -24.42 -10.09 -20.93
C TYR A 208 -23.66 -9.84 -19.62
N ALA A 209 -23.60 -10.85 -18.77
CA ALA A 209 -23.00 -10.78 -17.42
C ALA A 209 -21.57 -10.25 -17.41
N GLU A 210 -20.72 -10.74 -18.33
CA GLU A 210 -19.32 -10.28 -18.45
C GLU A 210 -19.21 -8.78 -18.74
N ALA A 211 -20.07 -8.25 -19.62
CA ALA A 211 -20.04 -6.83 -19.95
C ALA A 211 -20.43 -5.96 -18.75
N HIS A 212 -21.39 -6.40 -17.93
CA HIS A 212 -21.71 -5.74 -16.66
C HIS A 212 -20.52 -5.78 -15.68
N ASN A 213 -19.86 -6.92 -15.51
CA ASN A 213 -18.67 -7.02 -14.68
C ASN A 213 -17.54 -6.09 -15.17
N ASN A 214 -17.27 -6.08 -16.47
CA ASN A 214 -16.23 -5.24 -17.06
C ASN A 214 -16.56 -3.74 -16.96
N LEU A 215 -17.84 -3.37 -17.11
CA LEU A 215 -18.31 -2.01 -16.86
C LEU A 215 -18.08 -1.61 -15.39
N GLY A 216 -18.35 -2.51 -14.45
CA GLY A 216 -18.06 -2.29 -13.04
C GLY A 216 -16.58 -2.04 -12.77
N ILE A 217 -15.68 -2.77 -13.44
CA ILE A 217 -14.22 -2.56 -13.32
C ILE A 217 -13.83 -1.16 -13.80
N ALA A 218 -14.30 -0.75 -14.98
CA ALA A 218 -14.02 0.57 -15.53
C ALA A 218 -14.58 1.70 -14.66
N LEU A 219 -15.81 1.56 -14.15
CA LEU A 219 -16.45 2.54 -13.27
C LEU A 219 -15.73 2.67 -11.93
N ARG A 220 -15.27 1.55 -11.35
CA ARG A 220 -14.48 1.57 -10.10
C ARG A 220 -13.17 2.32 -10.29
N ALA A 221 -12.48 2.10 -11.40
CA ALA A 221 -11.24 2.81 -11.74
C ALA A 221 -11.46 4.32 -11.90
N LEU A 222 -12.66 4.74 -12.38
CA LEU A 222 -13.07 6.15 -12.45
C LEU A 222 -13.55 6.74 -11.11
N GLY A 223 -13.57 5.95 -10.04
CA GLY A 223 -14.05 6.37 -8.71
C GLY A 223 -15.57 6.30 -8.54
N HIS A 224 -16.31 5.80 -9.53
CA HIS A 224 -17.78 5.64 -9.46
C HIS A 224 -18.17 4.32 -8.76
N VAL A 225 -17.76 4.18 -7.50
CA VAL A 225 -17.81 2.90 -6.77
C VAL A 225 -19.25 2.38 -6.60
N ASP A 226 -20.24 3.25 -6.33
CA ASP A 226 -21.65 2.85 -6.19
C ASP A 226 -22.19 2.22 -7.49
N GLN A 227 -21.90 2.85 -8.63
CA GLN A 227 -22.32 2.33 -9.93
C GLN A 227 -21.61 1.01 -10.27
N ALA A 228 -20.33 0.86 -9.86
CA ALA A 228 -19.59 -0.38 -10.03
C ALA A 228 -20.23 -1.52 -9.24
N ILE A 229 -20.62 -1.29 -7.98
CA ILE A 229 -21.31 -2.27 -7.13
C ILE A 229 -22.61 -2.75 -7.80
N GLU A 230 -23.43 -1.85 -8.33
CA GLU A 230 -24.67 -2.23 -9.03
C GLU A 230 -24.39 -3.04 -10.31
N CYS A 231 -23.33 -2.70 -11.06
CA CYS A 231 -22.93 -3.50 -12.21
C CYS A 231 -22.50 -4.92 -11.80
N TYR A 232 -21.69 -5.08 -10.73
CA TYR A 232 -21.30 -6.40 -10.25
C TYR A 232 -22.48 -7.22 -9.73
N LYS A 233 -23.42 -6.59 -8.99
CA LYS A 233 -24.66 -7.25 -8.56
C LYS A 233 -25.49 -7.74 -9.73
N THR A 234 -25.60 -6.92 -10.79
CA THR A 234 -26.29 -7.30 -12.01
C THR A 234 -25.61 -8.49 -12.68
N ALA A 235 -24.27 -8.45 -12.81
CA ALA A 235 -23.49 -9.57 -13.37
C ALA A 235 -23.75 -10.88 -12.58
N ILE A 236 -23.74 -10.81 -11.24
CA ILE A 236 -24.04 -11.95 -10.35
C ILE A 236 -25.48 -12.43 -10.49
N ALA A 237 -26.44 -11.53 -10.61
CA ALA A 237 -27.84 -11.89 -10.79
C ALA A 237 -28.07 -12.63 -12.12
N LEU A 238 -27.35 -12.24 -13.19
CA LEU A 238 -27.39 -12.88 -14.50
C LEU A 238 -26.63 -14.23 -14.50
N GLN A 239 -25.50 -14.28 -13.82
CA GLN A 239 -24.65 -15.46 -13.70
C GLN A 239 -24.20 -15.67 -12.26
N PRO A 240 -24.98 -16.39 -11.43
CA PRO A 240 -24.65 -16.59 -10.00
C PRO A 240 -23.32 -17.32 -9.74
N GLN A 241 -22.85 -18.09 -10.69
CA GLN A 241 -21.55 -18.80 -10.63
C GLN A 241 -20.44 -18.03 -11.37
N PHE A 242 -20.23 -16.77 -10.97
CA PHE A 242 -19.23 -15.89 -11.55
C PHE A 242 -18.24 -15.41 -10.46
N PRO A 243 -17.18 -16.17 -10.15
CA PRO A 243 -16.27 -15.88 -9.05
C PRO A 243 -15.56 -14.54 -9.19
N GLU A 244 -15.23 -14.10 -10.41
CA GLU A 244 -14.60 -12.79 -10.65
C GLU A 244 -15.53 -11.64 -10.28
N ALA A 245 -16.83 -11.75 -10.56
CA ALA A 245 -17.81 -10.72 -10.21
C ALA A 245 -17.96 -10.59 -8.68
N HIS A 246 -17.99 -11.72 -7.95
CA HIS A 246 -17.99 -11.72 -6.48
C HIS A 246 -16.70 -11.12 -5.91
N TYR A 247 -15.54 -11.46 -6.46
CA TYR A 247 -14.26 -10.86 -6.06
C TYR A 247 -14.22 -9.35 -6.31
N ASN A 248 -14.67 -8.89 -7.48
CA ASN A 248 -14.71 -7.48 -7.81
C ASN A 248 -15.69 -6.70 -6.92
N LEU A 249 -16.86 -7.30 -6.62
CA LEU A 249 -17.83 -6.76 -5.68
C LEU A 249 -17.22 -6.60 -4.27
N ALA A 250 -16.50 -7.61 -3.80
CA ALA A 250 -15.82 -7.55 -2.50
C ALA A 250 -14.82 -6.40 -2.42
N GLY A 251 -14.01 -6.19 -3.48
CA GLY A 251 -13.07 -5.08 -3.56
C GLY A 251 -13.76 -3.71 -3.53
N ALA A 252 -14.88 -3.56 -4.24
CA ALA A 252 -15.66 -2.33 -4.23
C ALA A 252 -16.33 -2.06 -2.89
N GLN A 253 -16.92 -3.07 -2.25
CA GLN A 253 -17.51 -2.98 -0.92
C GLN A 253 -16.47 -2.63 0.15
N ALA A 254 -15.27 -3.22 0.07
CA ALA A 254 -14.16 -2.93 0.97
C ALA A 254 -13.73 -1.45 0.88
N SER A 255 -13.66 -0.89 -0.34
CA SER A 255 -13.30 0.52 -0.54
C SER A 255 -14.35 1.50 0.03
N GLN A 256 -15.60 1.08 0.18
CA GLN A 256 -16.66 1.83 0.86
C GLN A 256 -16.75 1.57 2.37
N GLY A 257 -15.87 0.75 2.92
CA GLY A 257 -15.90 0.37 4.33
C GLY A 257 -16.99 -0.65 4.70
N LEU A 258 -17.67 -1.24 3.73
CA LEU A 258 -18.71 -2.26 3.91
C LEU A 258 -18.07 -3.64 4.18
N ARG A 259 -17.32 -3.74 5.28
CA ARG A 259 -16.41 -4.86 5.55
C ARG A 259 -17.11 -6.21 5.61
N ASP A 260 -18.27 -6.31 6.30
CA ASP A 260 -18.98 -7.60 6.45
C ASP A 260 -19.51 -8.11 5.10
N GLN A 261 -20.06 -7.21 4.27
CA GLN A 261 -20.48 -7.56 2.91
C GLN A 261 -19.30 -7.99 2.03
N ALA A 262 -18.15 -7.29 2.14
CA ALA A 262 -16.96 -7.66 1.41
C ALA A 262 -16.44 -9.06 1.79
N ILE A 263 -16.50 -9.42 3.08
CA ILE A 263 -16.14 -10.77 3.57
C ILE A 263 -17.07 -11.82 2.96
N GLU A 264 -18.39 -11.60 2.96
CA GLU A 264 -19.36 -12.51 2.36
C GLU A 264 -19.10 -12.71 0.86
N SER A 265 -18.86 -11.62 0.14
CA SER A 265 -18.55 -11.66 -1.29
C SER A 265 -17.24 -12.42 -1.57
N CYS A 266 -16.19 -12.23 -0.73
CA CYS A 266 -14.95 -13.00 -0.84
C CYS A 266 -15.20 -14.50 -0.61
N HIS A 267 -15.95 -14.87 0.43
CA HIS A 267 -16.29 -16.26 0.68
C HIS A 267 -17.01 -16.89 -0.49
N ARG A 268 -17.97 -16.17 -1.10
CA ARG A 268 -18.68 -16.68 -2.26
C ARG A 268 -17.76 -16.87 -3.47
N ALA A 269 -16.82 -15.96 -3.71
CA ALA A 269 -15.81 -16.12 -4.77
C ALA A 269 -14.94 -17.38 -4.54
N ILE A 270 -14.52 -17.62 -3.28
CA ILE A 270 -13.72 -18.77 -2.89
C ILE A 270 -14.52 -20.09 -2.97
N GLU A 271 -15.79 -20.11 -2.57
CA GLU A 271 -16.65 -21.28 -2.71
C GLU A 271 -16.80 -21.70 -4.18
N LEU A 272 -16.91 -20.73 -5.09
CA LEU A 272 -17.04 -20.97 -6.52
C LEU A 272 -15.71 -21.39 -7.15
N ARG A 273 -14.58 -20.89 -6.62
CA ARG A 273 -13.23 -21.24 -7.07
C ARG A 273 -12.30 -21.38 -5.86
N PRO A 274 -12.13 -22.61 -5.33
CA PRO A 274 -11.34 -22.87 -4.12
C PRO A 274 -9.84 -22.53 -4.19
N ASP A 275 -9.29 -22.38 -5.39
CA ASP A 275 -7.90 -22.00 -5.66
C ASP A 275 -7.74 -20.52 -6.06
N TYR A 276 -8.77 -19.69 -5.80
CA TYR A 276 -8.76 -18.26 -6.18
C TYR A 276 -7.86 -17.43 -5.24
N ALA A 277 -6.56 -17.42 -5.51
CA ALA A 277 -5.54 -16.77 -4.71
C ALA A 277 -5.84 -15.29 -4.41
N GLN A 278 -6.29 -14.53 -5.41
CA GLN A 278 -6.62 -13.10 -5.27
C GLN A 278 -7.81 -12.88 -4.31
N ALA A 279 -8.79 -13.80 -4.30
CA ALA A 279 -9.93 -13.71 -3.38
C ALA A 279 -9.52 -13.98 -1.94
N TYR A 280 -8.61 -14.91 -1.69
CA TYR A 280 -8.01 -15.10 -0.37
C TYR A 280 -7.21 -13.88 0.07
N ASN A 281 -6.40 -13.29 -0.80
CA ASN A 281 -5.66 -12.06 -0.48
C ASN A 281 -6.61 -10.91 -0.13
N GLN A 282 -7.66 -10.72 -0.92
CA GLN A 282 -8.67 -9.68 -0.67
C GLN A 282 -9.39 -9.90 0.67
N LEU A 283 -9.76 -11.15 0.99
CA LEU A 283 -10.35 -11.52 2.28
C LEU A 283 -9.38 -11.18 3.42
N GLY A 284 -8.11 -11.51 3.27
CA GLY A 284 -7.05 -11.17 4.22
C GLY A 284 -6.94 -9.68 4.48
N ILE A 285 -6.98 -8.85 3.43
CA ILE A 285 -6.96 -7.39 3.53
C ILE A 285 -8.16 -6.87 4.34
N VAL A 286 -9.36 -7.38 4.06
CA VAL A 286 -10.58 -6.96 4.77
C VAL A 286 -10.56 -7.40 6.24
N LEU A 287 -10.10 -8.61 6.54
CA LEU A 287 -9.96 -9.13 7.91
C LEU A 287 -8.91 -8.33 8.71
N ALA A 288 -7.77 -8.00 8.11
CA ALA A 288 -6.76 -7.14 8.72
C ALA A 288 -7.33 -5.75 9.05
N ALA A 289 -8.09 -5.13 8.13
CA ALA A 289 -8.76 -3.86 8.35
C ALA A 289 -9.85 -3.91 9.43
N ARG A 290 -10.43 -5.09 9.69
CA ARG A 290 -11.36 -5.35 10.80
C ARG A 290 -10.64 -5.61 12.14
N GLY A 291 -9.32 -5.82 12.11
CA GLY A 291 -8.51 -6.14 13.27
C GLY A 291 -8.31 -7.65 13.52
N ASP A 292 -8.87 -8.51 12.70
CA ASP A 292 -8.66 -9.96 12.75
C ASP A 292 -7.34 -10.35 12.07
N ARG A 293 -6.25 -10.18 12.81
CA ARG A 293 -4.90 -10.47 12.31
C ARG A 293 -4.67 -11.96 12.06
N THR A 294 -5.26 -12.81 12.87
CA THR A 294 -5.10 -14.27 12.73
C THR A 294 -5.79 -14.77 11.46
N GLY A 295 -7.04 -14.39 11.25
CA GLY A 295 -7.78 -14.73 10.04
C GLY A 295 -7.12 -14.16 8.78
N ALA A 296 -6.60 -12.93 8.85
CA ALA A 296 -5.86 -12.33 7.73
C ALA A 296 -4.61 -13.13 7.36
N MET A 297 -3.82 -13.54 8.36
CA MET A 297 -2.61 -14.35 8.16
C MET A 297 -2.93 -15.70 7.49
N GLU A 298 -3.97 -16.39 7.97
CA GLU A 298 -4.42 -17.65 7.36
C GLU A 298 -4.83 -17.48 5.91
N CYS A 299 -5.54 -16.39 5.59
CA CYS A 299 -5.94 -16.07 4.22
C CYS A 299 -4.74 -15.79 3.32
N TYR A 300 -3.75 -15.00 3.77
CA TYR A 300 -2.54 -14.75 2.99
C TYR A 300 -1.73 -16.03 2.76
N LEU A 301 -1.63 -16.92 3.75
CA LEU A 301 -0.97 -18.22 3.58
C LEU A 301 -1.69 -19.10 2.54
N LYS A 302 -3.03 -19.10 2.52
CA LYS A 302 -3.81 -19.79 1.49
C LYS A 302 -3.62 -19.16 0.11
N ALA A 303 -3.57 -17.82 0.02
CA ALA A 303 -3.28 -17.12 -1.23
C ALA A 303 -1.91 -17.51 -1.79
N ILE A 304 -0.87 -17.55 -0.93
CA ILE A 304 0.48 -18.00 -1.30
C ILE A 304 0.49 -19.46 -1.70
N GLY A 305 -0.27 -20.32 -1.03
CA GLY A 305 -0.39 -21.74 -1.37
C GLY A 305 -1.02 -21.97 -2.74
N ALA A 306 -1.98 -21.11 -3.14
CA ALA A 306 -2.65 -21.18 -4.43
C ALA A 306 -1.81 -20.53 -5.57
N ASP A 307 -1.14 -19.41 -5.28
CA ASP A 307 -0.22 -18.75 -6.24
C ASP A 307 0.98 -18.15 -5.49
N GLY A 308 2.05 -18.90 -5.39
CA GLY A 308 3.28 -18.51 -4.71
C GLY A 308 4.19 -17.53 -5.50
N GLN A 309 3.76 -17.01 -6.64
CA GLN A 309 4.55 -16.11 -7.48
C GLN A 309 4.13 -14.64 -7.37
N ARG A 310 3.20 -14.31 -6.48
CA ARG A 310 2.69 -12.96 -6.27
C ARG A 310 3.38 -12.25 -5.11
N ALA A 311 4.16 -11.23 -5.42
CA ALA A 311 4.90 -10.43 -4.44
C ALA A 311 3.97 -9.76 -3.40
N GLU A 312 2.80 -9.30 -3.83
CA GLU A 312 1.80 -8.63 -2.99
C GLU A 312 1.39 -9.51 -1.79
N PHE A 313 1.20 -10.84 -1.99
CA PHE A 313 0.76 -11.73 -0.93
C PHE A 313 1.78 -11.85 0.20
N TYR A 314 3.05 -11.94 -0.15
CA TYR A 314 4.15 -11.95 0.83
C TYR A 314 4.30 -10.60 1.53
N ASN A 315 4.14 -9.48 0.81
CA ASN A 315 4.15 -8.15 1.41
C ASN A 315 3.02 -8.00 2.44
N ASN A 316 1.80 -8.42 2.12
CA ASN A 316 0.65 -8.33 3.00
C ASN A 316 0.80 -9.22 4.25
N LEU A 317 1.29 -10.46 4.08
CA LEU A 317 1.62 -11.35 5.19
C LEU A 317 2.69 -10.72 6.11
N ALA A 318 3.71 -10.12 5.51
CA ALA A 318 4.80 -9.48 6.26
C ALA A 318 4.31 -8.25 7.06
N ILE A 319 3.34 -7.50 6.57
CA ILE A 319 2.71 -6.40 7.31
C ILE A 319 2.08 -6.92 8.61
N VAL A 320 1.36 -8.05 8.56
CA VAL A 320 0.74 -8.65 9.75
C VAL A 320 1.81 -9.13 10.74
N TYR A 321 2.88 -9.77 10.28
CA TYR A 321 4.00 -10.14 11.16
C TYR A 321 4.66 -8.92 11.82
N LYS A 322 4.85 -7.84 11.06
CA LYS A 322 5.41 -6.58 11.60
C LYS A 322 4.51 -5.99 12.70
N GLU A 323 3.20 -5.97 12.50
CA GLU A 323 2.23 -5.47 13.50
C GLU A 323 2.22 -6.32 14.79
N GLN A 324 2.57 -7.59 14.69
CA GLN A 324 2.76 -8.49 15.83
C GLN A 324 4.17 -8.41 16.43
N ALA A 325 5.00 -7.47 15.96
CA ALA A 325 6.41 -7.33 16.34
C ALA A 325 7.26 -8.60 16.03
N GLN A 326 6.83 -9.44 15.11
CA GLN A 326 7.57 -10.61 14.62
C GLN A 326 8.49 -10.21 13.45
N TYR A 327 9.37 -9.25 13.71
CA TYR A 327 10.21 -8.62 12.69
C TYR A 327 11.06 -9.60 11.86
N PRO A 328 11.66 -10.68 12.40
CA PRO A 328 12.40 -11.63 11.57
C PRO A 328 11.54 -12.31 10.50
N LEU A 329 10.30 -12.70 10.82
CA LEU A 329 9.36 -13.28 9.87
C LEU A 329 8.87 -12.23 8.86
N ALA A 330 8.65 -11.00 9.31
CA ALA A 330 8.32 -9.89 8.41
C ALA A 330 9.43 -9.67 7.37
N VAL A 331 10.70 -9.57 7.81
CA VAL A 331 11.86 -9.40 6.92
C VAL A 331 11.95 -10.55 5.91
N GLN A 332 11.78 -11.80 6.34
CA GLN A 332 11.82 -12.96 5.43
C GLN A 332 10.77 -12.86 4.32
N ASN A 333 9.55 -12.49 4.66
CA ASN A 333 8.46 -12.36 3.67
C ASN A 333 8.63 -11.13 2.77
N TYR A 334 9.06 -9.98 3.32
CA TYR A 334 9.38 -8.81 2.48
C TYR A 334 10.52 -9.10 1.51
N LEU A 335 11.57 -9.82 1.93
CA LEU A 335 12.65 -10.25 1.05
C LEU A 335 12.11 -11.13 -0.10
N LYS A 336 11.18 -12.04 0.21
CA LYS A 336 10.54 -12.83 -0.85
C LYS A 336 9.75 -11.96 -1.81
N ALA A 337 9.02 -10.95 -1.32
CA ALA A 337 8.27 -10.01 -2.16
C ALA A 337 9.20 -9.23 -3.12
N VAL A 338 10.30 -8.64 -2.62
CA VAL A 338 11.22 -7.88 -3.49
C VAL A 338 12.04 -8.74 -4.44
N VAL A 339 12.21 -10.05 -4.14
CA VAL A 339 12.83 -11.00 -5.09
C VAL A 339 11.86 -11.35 -6.21
N LEU A 340 10.57 -11.54 -5.91
CA LEU A 340 9.55 -11.83 -6.93
C LEU A 340 9.26 -10.61 -7.81
N GLU A 341 9.23 -9.43 -7.22
CA GLU A 341 8.97 -8.17 -7.93
C GLU A 341 9.97 -7.11 -7.49
N PRO A 342 11.15 -7.01 -8.13
CA PRO A 342 12.17 -6.03 -7.80
C PRO A 342 11.73 -4.56 -7.96
N ALA A 343 10.71 -4.31 -8.77
CA ALA A 343 10.16 -2.98 -9.01
C ALA A 343 8.96 -2.64 -8.09
N PHE A 344 8.94 -3.14 -6.85
CA PHE A 344 7.88 -2.91 -5.87
C PHE A 344 8.34 -1.94 -4.76
N PRO A 345 8.16 -0.61 -4.92
CA PRO A 345 8.70 0.38 -3.99
C PRO A 345 8.13 0.25 -2.57
N GLU A 346 6.87 -0.13 -2.39
CA GLU A 346 6.26 -0.33 -1.07
C GLU A 346 6.88 -1.51 -0.32
N ALA A 347 7.21 -2.61 -1.02
CA ALA A 347 7.85 -3.76 -0.40
C ALA A 347 9.28 -3.41 0.07
N HIS A 348 10.05 -2.67 -0.72
CA HIS A 348 11.37 -2.15 -0.30
C HIS A 348 11.25 -1.23 0.90
N TYR A 349 10.29 -0.30 0.91
CA TYR A 349 10.02 0.60 2.04
C TYR A 349 9.63 -0.17 3.31
N ASN A 350 8.76 -1.15 3.19
CA ASN A 350 8.30 -1.98 4.31
C ASN A 350 9.43 -2.86 4.87
N LEU A 351 10.27 -3.44 3.98
CA LEU A 351 11.47 -4.19 4.36
C LEU A 351 12.43 -3.29 5.15
N ALA A 352 12.68 -2.08 4.67
CA ALA A 352 13.54 -1.12 5.33
C ALA A 352 13.05 -0.78 6.73
N ASN A 353 11.74 -0.53 6.90
CA ASN A 353 11.15 -0.30 8.22
C ASN A 353 11.36 -1.48 9.17
N ALA A 354 11.15 -2.72 8.71
CA ALA A 354 11.34 -3.90 9.54
C ALA A 354 12.82 -4.13 9.92
N LEU A 355 13.75 -3.87 9.02
CA LEU A 355 15.20 -3.91 9.28
C LEU A 355 15.62 -2.85 10.30
N LYS A 356 15.09 -1.64 10.20
CA LYS A 356 15.33 -0.55 11.16
C LYS A 356 14.89 -0.94 12.57
N GLU A 357 13.73 -1.59 12.72
CA GLU A 357 13.25 -2.10 14.02
C GLU A 357 14.14 -3.21 14.60
N LEU A 358 14.89 -3.92 13.75
CA LEU A 358 15.92 -4.88 14.17
C LEU A 358 17.29 -4.23 14.43
N GLY A 359 17.43 -2.91 14.25
CA GLY A 359 18.67 -2.17 14.39
C GLY A 359 19.65 -2.29 13.20
N ASP A 360 19.24 -2.95 12.11
CA ASP A 360 20.03 -3.11 10.89
C ASP A 360 19.88 -1.88 9.98
N CYS A 361 20.45 -0.76 10.42
CA CYS A 361 20.33 0.52 9.71
C CYS A 361 20.98 0.51 8.33
N ASP A 362 22.08 -0.22 8.14
CA ASP A 362 22.77 -0.26 6.84
C ASP A 362 21.90 -0.89 5.75
N ARG A 363 21.32 -2.06 6.05
CA ARG A 363 20.40 -2.70 5.11
C ARG A 363 19.10 -1.92 4.97
N ALA A 364 18.61 -1.30 6.03
CA ALA A 364 17.42 -0.44 5.96
C ALA A 364 17.63 0.74 5.02
N ILE A 365 18.76 1.47 5.12
CA ILE A 365 19.11 2.57 4.24
C ILE A 365 19.18 2.11 2.79
N ALA A 366 19.84 0.99 2.51
CA ALA A 366 19.92 0.43 1.15
C ALA A 366 18.53 0.11 0.57
N CYS A 367 17.62 -0.42 1.38
CA CYS A 367 16.24 -0.69 0.94
C CYS A 367 15.44 0.60 0.72
N TYR A 368 15.62 1.64 1.55
CA TYR A 368 15.02 2.96 1.29
C TYR A 368 15.56 3.57 0.00
N ASP A 369 16.87 3.43 -0.28
CA ASP A 369 17.48 3.90 -1.53
C ASP A 369 16.83 3.24 -2.75
N GLN A 370 16.54 1.93 -2.69
CA GLN A 370 15.81 1.24 -3.75
C GLN A 370 14.37 1.75 -3.90
N ALA A 371 13.65 1.93 -2.79
CA ALA A 371 12.29 2.47 -2.83
C ALA A 371 12.25 3.87 -3.47
N ILE A 372 13.22 4.73 -3.12
CA ILE A 372 13.38 6.08 -3.66
C ILE A 372 13.80 6.05 -5.13
N ALA A 373 14.69 5.15 -5.52
CA ALA A 373 15.11 5.00 -6.92
C ALA A 373 13.92 4.60 -7.82
N LEU A 374 13.02 3.74 -7.31
CA LEU A 374 11.80 3.34 -8.01
C LEU A 374 10.73 4.45 -8.03
N ARG A 375 10.66 5.25 -6.96
CA ARG A 375 9.69 6.35 -6.82
C ARG A 375 10.38 7.57 -6.19
N GLY A 376 10.93 8.45 -7.01
CA GLY A 376 11.77 9.58 -6.60
C GLY A 376 11.11 10.61 -5.65
N ASN A 377 9.78 10.67 -5.62
CA ASN A 377 9.02 11.54 -4.72
C ASN A 377 8.38 10.80 -3.53
N TYR A 378 8.92 9.64 -3.14
CA TYR A 378 8.40 8.84 -2.03
C TYR A 378 8.78 9.47 -0.68
N ALA A 379 8.00 10.47 -0.25
CA ALA A 379 8.28 11.28 0.93
C ALA A 379 8.50 10.46 2.21
N ASP A 380 7.67 9.43 2.46
CA ASP A 380 7.82 8.54 3.62
C ASP A 380 9.14 7.77 3.61
N ALA A 381 9.59 7.33 2.43
CA ALA A 381 10.86 6.62 2.31
C ALA A 381 12.05 7.56 2.59
N HIS A 382 12.04 8.76 2.05
CA HIS A 382 13.04 9.78 2.36
C HIS A 382 13.08 10.11 3.86
N TRP A 383 11.92 10.35 4.47
CA TRP A 383 11.85 10.69 5.89
C TRP A 383 12.31 9.54 6.79
N ASN A 384 11.86 8.31 6.54
CA ASN A 384 12.30 7.17 7.32
C ASN A 384 13.79 6.84 7.09
N ARG A 385 14.32 7.08 5.88
CA ARG A 385 15.77 7.04 5.61
C ARG A 385 16.51 8.07 6.44
N ALA A 386 15.99 9.30 6.56
CA ALA A 386 16.59 10.32 7.43
C ALA A 386 16.69 9.83 8.88
N LEU A 387 15.62 9.23 9.42
CA LEU A 387 15.64 8.69 10.78
C LEU A 387 16.67 7.55 10.94
N ALA A 388 16.81 6.68 9.93
CA ALA A 388 17.82 5.62 9.94
C ALA A 388 19.25 6.16 9.86
N LEU A 389 19.50 7.18 9.04
CA LEU A 389 20.79 7.87 8.95
C LEU A 389 21.16 8.56 10.27
N LEU A 390 20.22 9.28 10.88
CA LEU A 390 20.39 9.92 12.18
C LEU A 390 20.65 8.89 13.29
N LEU A 391 19.91 7.77 13.28
CA LEU A 391 20.09 6.67 14.24
C LEU A 391 21.48 6.02 14.10
N LYS A 392 22.00 5.90 12.89
CA LYS A 392 23.37 5.44 12.61
C LYS A 392 24.44 6.45 13.02
N GLY A 393 24.10 7.73 13.16
CA GLY A 393 25.02 8.82 13.47
C GLY A 393 25.49 9.63 12.27
N ASP A 394 24.99 9.36 11.07
CA ASP A 394 25.24 10.20 9.89
C ASP A 394 24.33 11.43 9.95
N LEU A 395 24.69 12.38 10.80
CA LEU A 395 23.88 13.58 11.02
C LEU A 395 23.83 14.45 9.77
N LYS A 396 24.89 14.52 8.99
CA LYS A 396 24.97 15.41 7.82
C LYS A 396 23.95 15.01 6.75
N GLN A 397 23.93 13.73 6.37
CA GLN A 397 22.94 13.24 5.40
C GLN A 397 21.55 13.18 6.04
N GLY A 398 21.46 12.74 7.29
CA GLY A 398 20.20 12.62 8.03
C GLY A 398 19.45 13.93 8.10
N TRP A 399 20.07 15.05 8.47
CA TRP A 399 19.42 16.37 8.51
C TRP A 399 18.97 16.86 7.14
N ARG A 400 19.74 16.58 6.09
CA ARG A 400 19.35 16.92 4.73
C ARG A 400 18.08 16.19 4.31
N GLU A 401 18.02 14.91 4.56
CA GLU A 401 16.85 14.08 4.25
C GLU A 401 15.65 14.39 5.17
N TYR A 402 15.90 14.82 6.41
CA TYR A 402 14.87 15.17 7.38
C TYR A 402 13.93 16.30 6.90
N GLN A 403 14.37 17.10 5.91
CA GLN A 403 13.56 18.11 5.26
C GLN A 403 12.33 17.53 4.53
N TRP A 404 12.37 16.24 4.16
CA TRP A 404 11.23 15.59 3.53
C TRP A 404 10.01 15.45 4.44
N ARG A 405 10.15 15.62 5.77
CA ARG A 405 9.03 15.61 6.71
C ARG A 405 7.93 16.61 6.33
N TYR A 406 8.27 17.69 5.64
CA TYR A 406 7.31 18.69 5.15
C TYR A 406 6.45 18.21 3.97
N LYS A 407 6.82 17.08 3.34
CA LYS A 407 6.10 16.47 2.23
C LYS A 407 5.35 15.20 2.64
N VAL A 408 5.56 14.71 3.85
CA VAL A 408 4.83 13.57 4.41
C VAL A 408 3.48 14.07 4.89
N ASN A 409 2.42 13.39 4.48
CA ASN A 409 1.05 13.73 4.91
C ASN A 409 0.82 13.21 6.34
N LEU A 410 1.30 13.96 7.32
CA LEU A 410 1.11 13.66 8.74
C LEU A 410 -0.01 14.54 9.27
N ASP A 411 -1.20 14.00 9.38
CA ASP A 411 -2.39 14.67 9.93
C ASP A 411 -2.21 15.20 11.36
N THR A 412 -1.08 14.90 12.02
CA THR A 412 -0.94 15.11 13.47
C THR A 412 0.39 15.66 13.97
N VAL A 413 1.43 15.83 13.16
CA VAL A 413 2.80 16.01 13.70
C VAL A 413 3.50 17.30 13.28
N LEU A 414 3.12 17.87 12.17
CA LEU A 414 3.70 19.13 11.73
C LEU A 414 2.82 20.29 12.14
N TYR A 415 3.46 21.29 12.66
CA TYR A 415 2.88 22.54 13.10
C TYR A 415 1.82 23.05 12.12
N PRO A 416 0.61 23.43 12.56
CA PRO A 416 -0.46 23.86 11.67
C PRO A 416 -0.17 25.15 10.92
N HIS A 417 0.98 25.79 11.16
CA HIS A 417 1.33 27.06 10.57
C HIS A 417 2.33 26.89 9.41
N LEU A 418 1.80 26.71 8.21
CA LEU A 418 2.53 27.12 7.02
C LEU A 418 2.53 28.64 6.97
N PHE A 419 3.60 29.23 7.48
CA PHE A 419 3.79 30.67 7.36
C PHE A 419 4.04 31.02 5.89
N ASN A 420 3.38 32.07 5.37
CA ASN A 420 3.64 32.58 4.02
C ASN A 420 4.93 33.44 3.95
N ARG A 421 5.87 33.22 4.86
CA ARG A 421 7.17 33.88 4.90
C ARG A 421 8.26 32.91 4.45
N PRO A 422 9.34 33.44 3.80
CA PRO A 422 10.46 32.58 3.37
C PRO A 422 11.14 31.92 4.56
N ARG A 423 11.59 30.68 4.35
CA ARG A 423 12.37 29.96 5.34
C ARG A 423 13.82 30.40 5.29
N TRP A 424 14.39 30.73 6.45
CA TRP A 424 15.79 31.03 6.61
C TRP A 424 16.66 29.77 6.34
N GLN A 425 17.68 29.94 5.50
CA GLN A 425 18.58 28.85 5.09
C GLN A 425 20.01 29.02 5.62
N GLY A 426 20.24 29.97 6.54
CA GLY A 426 21.56 30.24 7.11
C GLY A 426 22.25 31.48 6.54
N GLU A 427 21.61 32.23 5.67
CA GLU A 427 22.14 33.48 5.10
C GLU A 427 22.14 34.62 6.10
N GLN A 428 23.03 35.63 5.85
CA GLN A 428 23.05 36.87 6.59
C GLN A 428 21.76 37.67 6.31
N ILE A 429 21.06 38.07 7.35
CA ILE A 429 19.78 38.79 7.28
C ILE A 429 19.74 39.93 8.31
N SER A 430 20.84 40.70 8.43
CA SER A 430 20.97 41.77 9.41
C SER A 430 19.81 42.77 9.35
N GLY A 431 19.29 43.15 10.52
CA GLY A 431 18.20 44.05 10.67
C GLY A 431 16.81 43.49 10.33
N ARG A 432 16.73 42.20 9.99
CA ARG A 432 15.45 41.50 9.83
C ARG A 432 15.06 40.73 11.09
N ARG A 433 13.77 40.44 11.19
CA ARG A 433 13.17 39.63 12.29
C ARG A 433 13.01 38.18 11.83
N LEU A 434 13.63 37.30 12.59
CA LEU A 434 13.58 35.85 12.34
C LEU A 434 12.71 35.17 13.41
N LEU A 435 11.62 34.57 12.99
CA LEU A 435 10.83 33.70 13.86
C LEU A 435 11.43 32.29 13.90
N VAL A 436 11.87 31.86 15.07
CA VAL A 436 12.22 30.47 15.38
C VAL A 436 11.02 29.84 16.09
N TYR A 437 10.39 28.86 15.48
CA TYR A 437 9.21 28.24 16.07
C TYR A 437 9.49 26.81 16.51
N CYS A 438 8.94 26.43 17.67
CA CYS A 438 8.96 25.04 18.15
C CYS A 438 7.91 24.21 17.42
N GLU A 439 8.31 23.06 16.92
CA GLU A 439 7.42 22.03 16.37
C GLU A 439 7.64 20.69 17.11
N GLN A 440 6.74 19.73 16.92
CA GLN A 440 6.74 18.41 17.56
C GLN A 440 6.56 18.50 19.10
N GLY A 441 7.42 17.82 19.88
CA GLY A 441 7.22 17.69 21.32
C GLY A 441 8.00 18.68 22.19
N LEU A 442 7.67 18.72 23.48
CA LEU A 442 8.42 19.50 24.47
C LEU A 442 9.88 19.08 24.57
N GLY A 443 10.16 17.77 24.42
CA GLY A 443 11.53 17.25 24.43
C GLY A 443 12.37 17.77 23.28
N ASP A 444 11.77 17.94 22.11
CA ASP A 444 12.40 18.50 20.92
C ASP A 444 12.80 19.95 21.14
N ALA A 445 11.87 20.76 21.65
CA ALA A 445 12.15 22.15 21.99
C ALA A 445 13.29 22.27 23.01
N ILE A 446 13.28 21.45 24.09
CA ILE A 446 14.34 21.42 25.09
C ILE A 446 15.69 21.00 24.47
N GLN A 447 15.70 20.01 23.59
CA GLN A 447 16.93 19.54 22.98
C GLN A 447 17.53 20.60 22.02
N PHE A 448 16.70 21.16 21.14
CA PHE A 448 17.18 22.00 20.04
C PHE A 448 17.34 23.47 20.37
N ILE A 449 16.81 23.95 21.49
CA ILE A 449 17.03 25.32 21.95
C ILE A 449 18.52 25.68 22.11
N ARG A 450 19.39 24.67 22.32
CA ARG A 450 20.84 24.84 22.40
C ARG A 450 21.50 25.42 21.14
N PHE A 451 20.81 25.35 20.00
CA PHE A 451 21.30 25.89 18.73
C PHE A 451 20.94 27.37 18.55
N VAL A 452 19.93 27.87 19.27
CA VAL A 452 19.41 29.25 19.11
C VAL A 452 20.49 30.33 19.38
N PRO A 453 21.40 30.19 20.36
CA PRO A 453 22.48 31.16 20.57
C PRO A 453 23.41 31.36 19.36
N GLN A 454 23.48 30.39 18.44
CA GLN A 454 24.33 30.48 17.24
C GLN A 454 23.67 31.27 16.09
N ILE A 455 22.37 31.54 16.17
CA ILE A 455 21.61 32.19 15.09
C ILE A 455 22.09 33.63 14.92
N ARG A 456 22.09 34.42 16.01
CA ARG A 456 22.41 35.83 15.95
C ARG A 456 23.82 36.15 15.42
N PRO A 457 24.89 35.45 15.86
CA PRO A 457 26.22 35.67 15.30
C PRO A 457 26.31 35.33 13.80
N LEU A 458 25.52 34.38 13.33
CA LEU A 458 25.50 33.96 11.92
C LEU A 458 24.63 34.90 11.06
N SER A 459 23.45 35.22 11.51
CA SER A 459 22.41 35.88 10.71
C SER A 459 22.40 37.42 10.87
N GLY A 460 22.81 37.96 12.03
CA GLY A 460 22.61 39.37 12.41
C GLY A 460 21.14 39.77 12.63
N ALA A 461 20.23 38.78 12.75
CA ALA A 461 18.80 39.02 12.89
C ALA A 461 18.39 39.32 14.32
N GLU A 462 17.25 39.98 14.47
CA GLU A 462 16.45 39.98 15.70
C GLU A 462 15.73 38.59 15.77
N VAL A 463 15.93 37.84 16.84
CA VAL A 463 15.41 36.48 17.01
C VAL A 463 14.16 36.48 17.88
N ILE A 464 13.05 36.07 17.33
CA ILE A 464 11.79 35.84 18.01
C ILE A 464 11.65 34.34 18.20
N LEU A 465 11.54 33.86 19.44
CA LEU A 465 11.34 32.45 19.75
C LEU A 465 9.88 32.21 20.12
N GLU A 466 9.22 31.35 19.34
CA GLU A 466 7.87 30.84 19.65
C GLU A 466 7.99 29.46 20.30
N THR A 467 7.35 29.31 21.47
CA THR A 467 7.40 28.01 22.19
C THR A 467 6.09 27.70 22.90
N TRP A 468 5.96 26.43 23.30
CA TRP A 468 4.79 25.93 24.01
C TRP A 468 4.62 26.57 25.40
N PRO A 469 3.39 26.78 25.89
CA PRO A 469 3.11 27.40 27.20
C PRO A 469 3.93 26.83 28.35
N PRO A 470 4.09 25.47 28.49
CA PRO A 470 4.87 24.91 29.60
C PRO A 470 6.36 25.23 29.59
N LEU A 471 6.91 25.79 28.49
CA LEU A 471 8.33 26.12 28.34
C LEU A 471 8.62 27.63 28.49
N ILE A 472 7.61 28.47 28.51
CA ILE A 472 7.78 29.95 28.52
C ILE A 472 8.68 30.41 29.69
N ARG A 473 8.38 29.99 30.92
CA ARG A 473 9.20 30.38 32.07
C ARG A 473 10.62 29.83 31.99
N LEU A 474 10.76 28.57 31.52
CA LEU A 474 12.03 27.91 31.41
C LEU A 474 12.95 28.53 30.35
N PHE A 475 12.39 29.10 29.30
CA PHE A 475 13.13 29.68 28.18
C PHE A 475 13.34 31.21 28.34
N GLN A 476 12.86 31.82 29.43
CA GLN A 476 13.18 33.21 29.71
C GLN A 476 14.69 33.44 29.88
N GLY A 477 15.22 34.46 29.18
CA GLY A 477 16.62 34.83 29.30
C GLY A 477 17.59 33.93 28.52
N ILE A 478 17.12 33.06 27.63
CA ILE A 478 18.01 32.28 26.75
C ILE A 478 18.81 33.24 25.86
N SER A 479 20.12 33.04 25.84
CA SER A 479 21.04 33.81 25.02
C SER A 479 20.67 33.78 23.53
N GLY A 480 20.69 34.91 22.85
CA GLY A 480 20.38 35.02 21.44
C GLY A 480 18.88 35.11 21.11
N VAL A 481 18.00 35.16 22.08
CA VAL A 481 16.55 35.43 21.94
C VAL A 481 16.25 36.85 22.35
N ASP A 482 15.68 37.63 21.44
CA ASP A 482 15.29 39.01 21.71
C ASP A 482 13.85 39.09 22.23
N ARG A 483 12.98 38.25 21.72
CA ARG A 483 11.57 38.20 22.11
C ARG A 483 11.10 36.76 22.23
N LEU A 484 10.51 36.42 23.36
CA LEU A 484 9.88 35.11 23.59
C LEU A 484 8.38 35.26 23.49
N VAL A 485 7.74 34.37 22.70
CA VAL A 485 6.29 34.39 22.47
C VAL A 485 5.70 33.01 22.67
N GLU A 486 4.45 32.99 23.15
CA GLU A 486 3.72 31.74 23.36
C GLU A 486 3.11 31.26 22.05
N ALA A 487 3.27 29.95 21.77
CA ALA A 487 2.63 29.31 20.63
C ALA A 487 1.11 29.36 20.80
N SER A 488 0.42 29.92 19.82
CA SER A 488 -1.03 30.09 19.79
C SER A 488 -1.63 29.25 18.64
N THR A 489 -2.84 28.76 18.83
CA THR A 489 -3.64 28.19 17.75
C THR A 489 -4.13 29.27 16.76
N GLN A 490 -4.06 30.54 17.12
CA GLN A 490 -4.30 31.65 16.22
C GLN A 490 -2.99 32.05 15.54
N ARG A 491 -3.03 32.30 14.22
CA ARG A 491 -1.86 32.77 13.47
C ARG A 491 -1.28 34.00 14.10
N HIS A 492 0.04 34.06 14.32
CA HIS A 492 0.75 35.32 14.54
C HIS A 492 0.50 36.23 13.34
N PRO A 493 0.32 37.53 13.56
CA PRO A 493 0.29 38.49 12.48
C PRO A 493 1.56 38.31 11.63
N GLU A 494 1.39 38.08 10.33
CA GLU A 494 2.53 37.87 9.40
C GLU A 494 3.46 39.11 9.35
N ASP A 495 3.02 40.25 9.89
CA ASP A 495 3.79 41.48 9.99
C ASP A 495 4.79 41.52 11.15
N ASP A 496 4.74 40.52 12.05
CA ASP A 496 5.63 40.45 13.21
C ASP A 496 7.03 39.90 12.90
N PHE A 497 7.22 39.28 11.77
CA PHE A 497 8.53 38.69 11.36
C PHE A 497 8.69 38.69 9.83
N ASP A 498 9.94 38.60 9.38
CA ASP A 498 10.30 38.68 7.96
C ASP A 498 10.67 37.30 7.36
N LEU A 499 11.28 36.43 8.18
CA LEU A 499 11.63 35.05 7.84
C LEU A 499 11.24 34.12 9.01
N CYS A 500 11.14 32.84 8.73
CA CYS A 500 10.91 31.85 9.76
C CYS A 500 11.83 30.63 9.62
N VAL A 501 12.05 29.90 10.71
CA VAL A 501 12.76 28.62 10.71
C VAL A 501 12.21 27.72 11.84
N SER A 502 12.02 26.44 11.55
CA SER A 502 11.73 25.49 12.62
C SER A 502 12.96 25.27 13.49
N ILE A 503 12.77 25.12 14.80
CA ILE A 503 13.84 24.75 15.71
C ILE A 503 14.47 23.41 15.32
N MET A 504 13.70 22.52 14.69
CA MET A 504 14.16 21.22 14.17
C MET A 504 15.01 21.34 12.90
N ASP A 505 14.98 22.46 12.20
CA ASP A 505 15.82 22.72 11.03
C ASP A 505 17.17 23.31 11.40
N LEU A 506 17.34 23.85 12.61
CA LEU A 506 18.58 24.48 13.03
C LEU A 506 19.82 23.58 12.87
N PRO A 507 19.78 22.27 13.20
CA PRO A 507 20.92 21.40 12.94
C PRO A 507 21.30 21.31 11.47
N TYR A 508 20.32 21.32 10.56
CA TYR A 508 20.57 21.33 9.12
C TYR A 508 21.18 22.66 8.67
N VAL A 509 20.54 23.77 9.04
CA VAL A 509 20.96 25.12 8.65
C VAL A 509 22.34 25.46 9.18
N LEU A 510 22.67 25.02 10.41
CA LEU A 510 23.95 25.26 11.07
C LEU A 510 25.00 24.20 10.75
N GLY A 511 24.69 23.21 9.90
CA GLY A 511 25.62 22.15 9.49
C GLY A 511 26.07 21.25 10.66
N ALA A 512 25.19 20.94 11.60
CA ALA A 512 25.51 20.18 12.79
C ALA A 512 25.97 18.75 12.45
N SER A 513 27.09 18.37 13.04
CA SER A 513 27.67 17.01 13.00
C SER A 513 27.90 16.51 14.44
N LEU A 514 28.34 15.26 14.60
CA LEU A 514 28.67 14.72 15.92
C LEU A 514 29.75 15.54 16.65
N ASP A 515 30.64 16.17 15.90
CA ASP A 515 31.75 16.97 16.47
C ASP A 515 31.33 18.41 16.78
N THR A 516 30.28 18.92 16.12
CA THR A 516 29.87 20.32 16.21
C THR A 516 28.57 20.53 17.02
N ILE A 517 27.93 19.46 17.50
CA ILE A 517 26.78 19.58 18.42
C ILE A 517 27.19 20.38 19.65
N PRO A 518 26.44 21.43 20.05
CA PRO A 518 26.70 22.14 21.31
C PRO A 518 26.51 21.20 22.50
N ARG A 519 27.61 20.79 23.17
CA ARG A 519 27.59 19.83 24.29
C ARG A 519 27.63 20.48 25.66
N THR A 520 27.85 21.79 25.72
CA THR A 520 27.93 22.51 26.99
C THR A 520 26.63 22.41 27.77
N VAL A 521 26.72 21.95 29.01
CA VAL A 521 25.60 21.89 29.95
C VAL A 521 26.07 22.49 31.30
N PRO A 522 25.20 23.13 32.09
CA PRO A 522 23.80 23.43 31.75
C PRO A 522 23.67 24.52 30.68
N TYR A 523 22.64 24.40 29.83
CA TYR A 523 22.23 25.48 28.93
C TYR A 523 20.79 25.99 29.27
N LEU A 524 20.12 25.34 30.20
CA LEU A 524 18.91 25.82 30.85
C LEU A 524 19.19 26.01 32.32
N THR A 525 18.67 27.09 32.88
CA THR A 525 18.86 27.46 34.29
C THR A 525 17.52 27.48 35.02
N PRO A 526 17.34 26.65 36.05
CA PRO A 526 16.14 26.66 36.86
C PRO A 526 16.12 27.87 37.79
N ASP A 527 14.95 28.22 38.34
CA ASP A 527 14.79 29.29 39.32
C ASP A 527 15.57 28.98 40.61
N PRO A 528 16.60 29.78 40.98
CA PRO A 528 17.43 29.50 42.15
C PRO A 528 16.65 29.47 43.49
N ALA A 529 15.61 30.27 43.63
CA ALA A 529 14.81 30.34 44.85
C ALA A 529 13.97 29.02 44.99
N GLN A 530 13.39 28.56 43.91
CA GLN A 530 12.66 27.30 43.87
C GLN A 530 13.59 26.13 44.11
N VAL A 531 14.79 26.12 43.52
CA VAL A 531 15.80 25.07 43.78
C VAL A 531 16.14 24.97 45.25
N GLN A 532 16.33 26.12 45.92
CA GLN A 532 16.61 26.17 47.35
C GLN A 532 15.44 25.63 48.20
N ALA A 533 14.20 25.99 47.83
CA ALA A 533 13.02 25.44 48.50
C ALA A 533 12.91 23.90 48.32
N TRP A 534 13.18 23.41 47.13
CA TRP A 534 13.21 21.97 46.89
C TRP A 534 14.32 21.24 47.69
N ARG A 535 15.53 21.83 47.79
CA ARG A 535 16.62 21.26 48.62
C ARG A 535 16.22 21.16 50.09
N GLN A 536 15.51 22.17 50.62
CA GLN A 536 14.97 22.11 51.98
C GLN A 536 13.90 21.02 52.13
N ARG A 537 12.96 20.95 51.20
CA ARG A 537 11.87 19.96 51.22
C ARG A 537 12.38 18.53 51.10
N LEU A 538 13.45 18.30 50.34
CA LEU A 538 14.05 17.01 50.10
C LEU A 538 15.22 16.72 51.06
N ALA A 539 15.40 17.51 52.11
CA ALA A 539 16.46 17.32 53.08
C ALA A 539 16.40 15.93 53.73
N GLY A 540 17.58 15.37 54.02
CA GLY A 540 17.72 14.04 54.62
C GLY A 540 18.85 13.24 54.01
N THR A 541 19.20 12.11 54.65
CA THR A 541 20.26 11.22 54.20
C THR A 541 19.82 10.33 53.03
N GLY A 542 20.78 9.88 52.23
CA GLY A 542 20.56 8.98 51.07
C GLY A 542 20.50 9.67 49.74
N LEU A 543 20.71 8.90 48.68
CA LEU A 543 20.72 9.34 47.29
C LEU A 543 19.29 9.67 46.83
N LYS A 544 19.07 10.90 46.43
CA LYS A 544 17.76 11.39 45.91
C LYS A 544 17.64 11.10 44.43
N VAL A 545 16.79 10.15 44.09
CA VAL A 545 16.60 9.69 42.71
C VAL A 545 15.21 10.08 42.22
N GLY A 546 15.15 10.96 41.26
CA GLY A 546 13.92 11.29 40.53
C GLY A 546 13.62 10.27 39.45
N ILE A 547 12.40 9.78 39.36
CA ILE A 547 12.03 8.79 38.35
C ILE A 547 10.87 9.23 37.43
N VAL A 548 10.97 8.87 36.15
CA VAL A 548 9.91 9.04 35.15
C VAL A 548 9.75 7.73 34.38
N TRP A 549 8.59 7.10 34.49
CA TRP A 549 8.40 5.72 34.00
C TRP A 549 7.62 5.61 32.69
N ALA A 550 6.90 6.67 32.29
CA ALA A 550 6.08 6.62 31.08
C ALA A 550 6.08 7.92 30.32
N GLY A 551 5.88 7.81 29.03
CA GLY A 551 5.65 8.93 28.11
C GLY A 551 4.16 9.27 27.96
N ARG A 552 3.84 9.96 26.88
CA ARG A 552 2.47 10.30 26.51
C ARG A 552 1.82 9.06 25.87
N PRO A 553 0.66 8.56 26.37
CA PRO A 553 0.02 7.35 25.84
C PRO A 553 -0.40 7.43 24.38
N THR A 554 -0.63 8.64 23.87
CA THR A 554 -0.97 8.87 22.44
C THR A 554 0.24 8.85 21.50
N HIS A 555 1.45 8.65 22.02
CA HIS A 555 2.64 8.57 21.18
C HIS A 555 2.75 7.18 20.55
N GLY A 556 2.95 7.11 19.23
CA GLY A 556 2.94 5.84 18.48
C GLY A 556 3.90 4.76 18.97
N ASN A 557 5.01 5.13 19.63
CA ASN A 557 5.99 4.18 20.19
C ASN A 557 5.89 4.07 21.73
N ASP A 558 4.81 4.51 22.36
CA ASP A 558 4.72 4.54 23.83
C ASP A 558 4.79 3.16 24.47
N LEU A 559 4.16 2.15 23.85
CA LEU A 559 4.18 0.76 24.32
C LEU A 559 5.59 0.14 24.41
N ASN A 560 6.53 0.62 23.59
CA ASN A 560 7.90 0.09 23.57
C ASN A 560 8.83 0.85 24.53
N ARG A 561 8.62 2.17 24.71
CA ARG A 561 9.51 3.04 25.50
C ARG A 561 9.08 3.25 26.94
N SER A 562 7.79 3.05 27.26
CA SER A 562 7.28 3.23 28.62
C SER A 562 7.44 1.95 29.44
N CYS A 563 7.68 2.15 30.74
CA CYS A 563 7.78 1.10 31.74
C CYS A 563 6.56 1.12 32.68
N ARG A 564 6.38 0.07 33.46
CA ARG A 564 5.39 0.06 34.54
C ARG A 564 6.06 0.45 35.85
N TRP A 565 5.28 1.06 36.75
CA TRP A 565 5.75 1.43 38.08
C TRP A 565 6.41 0.27 38.84
N GLU A 566 5.84 -0.95 38.75
CA GLU A 566 6.32 -2.13 39.46
C GLU A 566 7.78 -2.46 39.13
N GLN A 567 8.25 -2.10 37.95
CA GLN A 567 9.63 -2.29 37.51
C GLN A 567 10.58 -1.32 38.25
N PHE A 568 10.14 -0.09 38.52
CA PHE A 568 10.89 0.88 39.30
C PHE A 568 10.85 0.58 40.82
N ALA A 569 9.79 -0.05 41.32
CA ALA A 569 9.61 -0.35 42.74
C ALA A 569 10.76 -1.21 43.29
N VAL A 570 11.44 -2.01 42.47
CA VAL A 570 12.61 -2.79 42.91
C VAL A 570 13.78 -1.90 43.34
N LEU A 571 13.89 -0.71 42.79
CA LEU A 571 14.97 0.24 43.11
C LEU A 571 14.79 0.89 44.48
N ALA A 572 13.54 1.01 44.95
CA ALA A 572 13.25 1.54 46.29
C ALA A 572 13.74 0.64 47.43
N LYS A 573 14.03 -0.64 47.15
CA LYS A 573 14.57 -1.61 48.13
C LYS A 573 16.08 -1.48 48.33
N ILE A 574 16.76 -0.66 47.53
CA ILE A 574 18.21 -0.47 47.62
C ILE A 574 18.50 0.46 48.82
N GLN A 575 19.29 -0.01 49.76
CA GLN A 575 19.67 0.75 50.94
C GLN A 575 20.35 2.07 50.54
N GLY A 576 19.97 3.17 51.18
CA GLY A 576 20.50 4.50 50.89
C GLY A 576 19.87 5.20 49.67
N VAL A 577 18.89 4.59 48.95
CA VAL A 577 18.15 5.21 47.84
C VAL A 577 16.81 5.77 48.33
N ARG A 578 16.51 7.01 47.92
CA ARG A 578 15.20 7.65 48.11
C ARG A 578 14.59 8.00 46.76
N LEU A 579 13.51 7.29 46.39
CA LEU A 579 12.82 7.50 45.09
C LEU A 579 11.76 8.57 45.19
N TYR A 580 11.75 9.44 44.18
CA TYR A 580 10.73 10.49 44.02
C TYR A 580 10.16 10.42 42.57
N GLY A 581 8.83 10.36 42.43
CA GLY A 581 8.16 10.45 41.16
C GLY A 581 8.20 11.88 40.61
N LEU A 582 8.56 12.00 39.34
CA LEU A 582 8.49 13.25 38.60
C LEU A 582 7.42 13.15 37.49
N GLN A 583 6.60 12.13 37.54
CA GLN A 583 5.58 11.81 36.56
C GLN A 583 4.35 12.70 36.73
N LYS A 584 3.83 13.27 35.63
CA LYS A 584 2.60 14.04 35.59
C LYS A 584 1.59 13.42 34.59
N GLY A 585 0.31 13.63 34.88
CA GLY A 585 -0.80 13.21 34.00
C GLY A 585 -1.35 11.81 34.30
N PRO A 586 -2.24 11.26 33.46
CA PRO A 586 -3.05 10.06 33.78
C PRO A 586 -2.25 8.81 34.16
N VAL A 587 -1.00 8.73 33.73
CA VAL A 587 -0.12 7.59 34.07
C VAL A 587 0.38 7.70 35.54
N ALA A 588 0.37 8.89 36.12
CA ALA A 588 0.75 9.10 37.52
C ALA A 588 -0.23 8.42 38.49
N ASP A 589 -1.51 8.35 38.12
CA ASP A 589 -2.60 7.74 38.91
C ASP A 589 -2.51 6.21 38.99
N GLN A 590 -1.65 5.59 38.15
CA GLN A 590 -1.44 4.13 38.13
C GLN A 590 -0.51 3.63 39.21
N VAL A 591 0.07 4.50 40.03
CA VAL A 591 0.93 4.11 41.15
C VAL A 591 0.06 3.64 42.31
N PRO A 592 0.11 2.35 42.68
CA PRO A 592 -0.56 1.88 43.87
C PRO A 592 0.06 2.55 45.11
N SER A 593 -0.69 2.64 46.17
CA SER A 593 -0.17 3.15 47.47
C SER A 593 1.17 2.47 47.77
N PRO A 594 2.27 3.24 47.99
CA PRO A 594 3.58 2.67 48.18
C PRO A 594 3.60 1.77 49.43
N PRO A 595 4.26 0.61 49.38
CA PRO A 595 4.39 -0.23 50.55
C PRO A 595 5.17 0.53 51.64
N PRO A 596 4.85 0.34 52.92
CA PRO A 596 5.50 1.03 54.03
C PRO A 596 7.03 0.90 54.05
N GLU A 597 7.54 -0.19 53.50
CA GLU A 597 8.97 -0.54 53.44
C GLU A 597 9.75 0.18 52.34
N ALA A 598 9.05 0.86 51.40
CA ALA A 598 9.66 1.56 50.32
C ALA A 598 8.90 2.89 50.07
N PRO A 599 9.15 3.92 50.90
CA PRO A 599 8.44 5.19 50.81
C PRO A 599 8.70 5.84 49.48
N PHE A 600 7.64 6.10 48.72
CA PHE A 600 7.65 6.77 47.45
C PHE A 600 6.71 7.99 47.50
N THR A 601 7.15 9.09 46.92
CA THR A 601 6.33 10.30 46.82
C THR A 601 6.36 10.77 45.36
N ASN A 602 5.19 10.84 44.71
CA ASN A 602 5.10 11.51 43.41
C ASN A 602 5.02 13.02 43.60
N LEU A 603 6.03 13.74 43.11
CA LEU A 603 6.12 15.21 43.16
C LEU A 603 5.57 15.86 41.90
N GLY A 604 5.46 15.10 40.81
CA GLY A 604 5.14 15.60 39.47
C GLY A 604 3.75 16.22 39.35
N GLU A 605 2.78 15.79 40.16
CA GLU A 605 1.43 16.36 40.17
C GLU A 605 1.42 17.83 40.61
N GLY A 606 2.37 18.22 41.46
CA GLY A 606 2.50 19.59 41.96
C GLY A 606 3.19 20.55 40.99
N PHE A 607 3.70 20.10 39.85
CA PHE A 607 4.35 20.99 38.89
C PHE A 607 3.32 21.78 38.08
N ALA A 608 3.42 23.09 38.06
CA ALA A 608 2.61 23.93 37.19
C ALA A 608 3.10 23.85 35.75
N ASP A 609 4.42 23.94 35.55
CA ASP A 609 5.10 23.89 34.25
C ASP A 609 6.47 23.21 34.32
N LEU A 610 7.26 23.32 33.26
CA LEU A 610 8.59 22.68 33.20
C LEU A 610 9.67 23.42 33.98
N MET A 611 9.47 24.69 34.40
CA MET A 611 10.36 25.38 35.34
C MET A 611 10.30 24.77 36.74
N ASP A 612 9.10 24.39 37.21
CA ASP A 612 8.94 23.71 38.51
C ASP A 612 9.62 22.32 38.48
N ALA A 613 9.43 21.59 37.37
CA ALA A 613 10.11 20.29 37.17
C ALA A 613 11.65 20.46 37.15
N ALA A 614 12.15 21.47 36.42
CA ALA A 614 13.58 21.80 36.34
C ALA A 614 14.17 22.11 37.73
N SER A 615 13.45 22.94 38.51
CA SER A 615 13.86 23.35 39.85
C SER A 615 13.90 22.14 40.82
N CYS A 616 12.93 21.24 40.73
CA CYS A 616 12.90 20.00 41.48
C CYS A 616 14.07 19.08 41.08
N MET A 617 14.29 18.86 39.76
CA MET A 617 15.39 18.03 39.25
C MET A 617 16.77 18.58 39.66
N ALA A 618 16.95 19.88 39.73
CA ALA A 618 18.18 20.49 40.16
C ALA A 618 18.52 20.21 41.64
N ALA A 619 17.54 19.79 42.42
CA ALA A 619 17.73 19.34 43.82
C ALA A 619 17.90 17.82 43.95
N MET A 620 17.83 17.03 42.88
CA MET A 620 18.07 15.59 42.83
C MET A 620 19.54 15.26 42.61
N ASP A 621 19.97 14.11 43.07
CA ASP A 621 21.32 13.61 42.85
C ASP A 621 21.42 12.85 41.53
N LEU A 622 20.34 12.19 41.11
CA LEU A 622 20.20 11.40 39.90
C LEU A 622 18.75 11.49 39.36
N VAL A 623 18.60 11.51 38.06
CA VAL A 623 17.30 11.31 37.39
C VAL A 623 17.35 10.02 36.57
N ILE A 624 16.37 9.14 36.73
CA ILE A 624 16.19 7.91 35.93
C ILE A 624 14.88 8.09 35.11
N SER A 625 14.98 8.12 33.82
CA SER A 625 13.82 8.41 32.96
C SER A 625 13.78 7.49 31.77
N VAL A 626 12.61 7.03 31.38
CA VAL A 626 12.40 6.54 30.02
C VAL A 626 12.55 7.70 29.02
N ASP A 627 12.62 7.39 27.73
CA ASP A 627 12.77 8.38 26.65
C ASP A 627 11.58 9.36 26.60
N THR A 628 11.73 10.50 27.29
CA THR A 628 10.71 11.54 27.42
C THR A 628 11.33 12.94 27.50
N ALA A 629 10.50 13.99 27.42
CA ALA A 629 10.93 15.38 27.62
C ALA A 629 11.71 15.59 28.95
N MET A 630 11.42 14.80 29.98
CA MET A 630 12.07 14.88 31.27
C MET A 630 13.53 14.40 31.23
N ALA A 631 13.85 13.39 30.40
CA ALA A 631 15.24 12.98 30.17
C ALA A 631 16.04 14.11 29.52
N HIS A 632 15.45 14.77 28.51
CA HIS A 632 16.05 15.94 27.85
C HIS A 632 16.22 17.12 28.83
N LEU A 633 15.24 17.36 29.70
CA LEU A 633 15.31 18.40 30.72
C LEU A 633 16.45 18.16 31.70
N ALA A 634 16.54 16.94 32.27
CA ALA A 634 17.62 16.60 33.18
C ALA A 634 19.01 16.76 32.53
N GLY A 635 19.16 16.34 31.28
CA GLY A 635 20.38 16.52 30.49
C GLY A 635 20.69 18.00 30.22
N ALA A 636 19.70 18.81 29.90
CA ALA A 636 19.84 20.27 29.68
C ALA A 636 20.29 21.03 30.92
N LEU A 637 19.88 20.56 32.09
CA LEU A 637 20.29 21.10 33.41
C LEU A 637 21.68 20.61 33.85
N GLY A 638 22.34 19.75 33.06
CA GLY A 638 23.62 19.16 33.42
C GLY A 638 23.56 18.19 34.62
N ARG A 639 22.36 17.68 34.95
CA ARG A 639 22.20 16.71 36.04
C ARG A 639 22.61 15.31 35.59
N PRO A 640 23.13 14.46 36.50
CA PRO A 640 23.30 13.05 36.22
C PRO A 640 21.94 12.44 35.79
N VAL A 641 21.89 11.82 34.63
CA VAL A 641 20.64 11.22 34.13
C VAL A 641 20.90 9.84 33.51
N TRP A 642 20.10 8.86 33.87
CA TRP A 642 20.08 7.53 33.30
C TRP A 642 18.82 7.36 32.46
N THR A 643 19.01 7.22 31.16
CA THR A 643 17.90 7.11 30.22
C THR A 643 17.70 5.66 29.80
N LEU A 644 16.49 5.16 30.04
CA LEU A 644 16.07 3.80 29.72
C LEU A 644 15.52 3.77 28.29
N LEU A 645 16.10 2.90 27.46
CA LEU A 645 15.80 2.87 26.04
C LEU A 645 15.25 1.51 25.60
N PRO A 646 14.25 1.49 24.70
CA PRO A 646 13.82 0.26 24.04
C PRO A 646 14.94 -0.31 23.17
N PHE A 647 14.75 -1.54 22.70
CA PHE A 647 15.67 -2.22 21.78
C PHE A 647 15.90 -1.40 20.50
N ALA A 648 14.83 -0.91 19.88
CA ALA A 648 14.89 0.06 18.77
C ALA A 648 14.60 1.46 19.32
N PRO A 649 15.64 2.24 19.69
CA PRO A 649 15.47 3.55 20.28
C PRO A 649 15.16 4.61 19.24
N ASP A 650 14.75 5.79 19.70
CA ASP A 650 14.72 7.00 18.87
C ASP A 650 16.13 7.34 18.35
N TRP A 651 16.19 7.92 17.15
CA TRP A 651 17.44 8.27 16.47
C TRP A 651 18.39 9.15 17.30
N ARG A 652 17.87 9.93 18.26
CA ARG A 652 18.64 10.82 19.15
C ARG A 652 19.66 10.06 19.98
N TRP A 653 19.33 8.83 20.33
CA TRP A 653 20.14 8.00 21.22
C TRP A 653 21.13 7.12 20.47
N MET A 654 21.05 7.05 19.15
CA MET A 654 21.92 6.23 18.28
C MET A 654 21.95 4.75 18.69
N LEU A 655 22.76 3.95 18.01
CA LEU A 655 22.99 2.54 18.34
C LEU A 655 24.37 2.34 18.95
N HIS A 656 24.56 1.22 19.66
CA HIS A 656 25.86 0.71 20.10
C HIS A 656 26.68 1.67 20.97
N ARG A 657 26.03 2.48 21.80
CA ARG A 657 26.68 3.37 22.76
C ARG A 657 25.88 3.45 24.08
N ASP A 658 26.58 3.71 25.18
CA ASP A 658 26.01 3.89 26.52
C ASP A 658 26.10 5.33 27.04
N ASP A 659 26.70 6.25 26.25
CA ASP A 659 26.71 7.70 26.46
C ASP A 659 25.79 8.41 25.47
N SER A 660 25.54 9.70 25.70
CA SER A 660 24.74 10.53 24.78
C SER A 660 25.62 11.54 24.07
N PRO A 661 25.52 11.71 22.74
CA PRO A 661 26.21 12.76 22.03
C PRO A 661 25.68 14.17 22.36
N TRP A 662 24.48 14.23 22.94
CA TRP A 662 23.78 15.46 23.26
C TRP A 662 24.05 15.97 24.69
N TYR A 663 24.22 15.03 25.65
CA TYR A 663 24.27 15.33 27.07
C TYR A 663 25.42 14.59 27.76
N PRO A 664 26.51 15.30 28.12
CA PRO A 664 27.70 14.68 28.72
C PRO A 664 27.44 13.95 30.05
N THR A 665 26.37 14.36 30.74
CA THR A 665 25.97 13.78 32.07
C THR A 665 25.01 12.63 31.96
N MET A 666 24.65 12.19 30.73
CA MET A 666 23.66 11.15 30.48
C MET A 666 24.31 9.81 30.23
N ARG A 667 23.76 8.77 30.84
CA ARG A 667 24.08 7.38 30.57
C ARG A 667 22.84 6.64 30.04
N LEU A 668 23.04 5.78 29.04
CA LEU A 668 21.97 5.07 28.33
C LEU A 668 21.93 3.60 28.73
N PHE A 669 20.76 3.12 29.12
CA PHE A 669 20.48 1.74 29.46
C PHE A 669 19.51 1.16 28.45
N ARG A 670 19.98 0.21 27.64
CA ARG A 670 19.23 -0.33 26.48
C ARG A 670 18.71 -1.73 26.75
N GLN A 671 17.52 -2.02 26.23
CA GLN A 671 17.03 -3.39 26.16
C GLN A 671 17.95 -4.24 25.27
N PRO A 672 18.45 -5.40 25.73
CA PRO A 672 19.28 -6.30 24.93
C PRO A 672 18.45 -7.05 23.85
N LYS A 673 17.14 -7.15 24.03
CA LYS A 673 16.16 -7.69 23.09
C LYS A 673 14.80 -7.00 23.29
N PRO A 674 13.90 -7.03 22.31
CA PRO A 674 12.61 -6.36 22.41
C PRO A 674 11.86 -6.73 23.68
N ARG A 675 11.36 -5.70 24.40
CA ARG A 675 10.58 -5.79 25.65
C ARG A 675 11.31 -6.38 26.87
N ASP A 676 12.61 -6.53 26.83
CA ASP A 676 13.40 -7.01 27.96
C ASP A 676 13.79 -5.88 28.92
N TRP A 677 12.82 -5.33 29.63
CA TRP A 677 13.06 -4.38 30.71
C TRP A 677 13.71 -5.03 31.93
N GLY A 678 13.53 -6.33 32.16
CA GLY A 678 14.11 -7.04 33.30
C GLY A 678 15.62 -6.91 33.36
N SER A 679 16.30 -7.14 32.24
CA SER A 679 17.78 -6.99 32.15
C SER A 679 18.23 -5.55 32.39
N VAL A 680 17.46 -4.56 31.91
CA VAL A 680 17.74 -3.14 32.13
C VAL A 680 17.66 -2.78 33.59
N PHE A 681 16.59 -3.16 34.30
CA PHE A 681 16.41 -2.86 35.70
C PHE A 681 17.42 -3.60 36.61
N ALA A 682 17.81 -4.80 36.25
CA ALA A 682 18.91 -5.51 36.97
C ALA A 682 20.23 -4.74 36.88
N SER A 683 20.57 -4.23 35.68
CA SER A 683 21.77 -3.41 35.47
C SER A 683 21.71 -2.08 36.27
N ILE A 684 20.54 -1.40 36.25
CA ILE A 684 20.33 -0.16 37.00
C ILE A 684 20.47 -0.41 38.51
N ALA A 685 19.85 -1.47 39.06
CA ALA A 685 19.91 -1.80 40.47
C ALA A 685 21.36 -2.05 40.91
N GLN A 686 22.13 -2.77 40.12
CA GLN A 686 23.56 -3.01 40.41
C GLN A 686 24.35 -1.70 40.44
N GLN A 687 24.12 -0.80 39.48
CA GLN A 687 24.85 0.48 39.42
C GLN A 687 24.43 1.43 40.56
N LEU A 688 23.14 1.45 40.95
CA LEU A 688 22.68 2.22 42.11
C LEU A 688 23.32 1.75 43.40
N ALA A 689 23.41 0.45 43.62
CA ALA A 689 24.07 -0.13 44.81
C ALA A 689 25.56 0.28 44.90
N VAL A 690 26.23 0.39 43.75
CA VAL A 690 27.61 0.89 43.70
C VAL A 690 27.69 2.37 44.10
N LEU A 691 26.75 3.20 43.58
CA LEU A 691 26.73 4.64 43.89
C LEU A 691 26.47 4.91 45.38
N THR A 692 25.54 4.17 46.00
CA THR A 692 25.24 4.35 47.44
C THR A 692 26.42 3.94 48.32
N SER A 693 27.11 2.86 47.99
CA SER A 693 28.30 2.41 48.72
C SER A 693 29.50 3.38 48.63
N GLN A 694 29.58 4.19 47.56
CA GLN A 694 30.61 5.21 47.41
C GLN A 694 30.24 6.53 48.13
N SER A 695 28.96 6.81 48.36
CA SER A 695 28.46 8.00 49.04
C SER A 695 28.55 7.87 50.57
N GLU A 696 28.71 6.66 51.10
CA GLU A 696 28.90 6.36 52.54
C GLU A 696 30.38 6.42 52.98
N LYS A 697 31.31 6.50 52.01
CA LYS A 697 32.76 6.75 52.24
C LYS A 697 33.10 8.23 52.08
#